data_690b43c990c8e287802ea752faaa48d3
#
_entry.id   690b43c990c8e287802ea752faaa48d3
#
_cell.length_a   1.000
_cell.length_b   1.000
_cell.length_c   1.000
_cell.angle_alpha   90.00
_cell.angle_beta   90.00
_cell.angle_gamma   90.00
#
_symmetry.space_group_name_H-M   'P 1'
#
loop_
_entity.id
_entity.type
_entity.pdbx_description
1 polymer ?
#
loop_
_entity_poly.entity_id
_entity_poly.type
_entity_poly.pdbx_seq_one_letter_code
_entity_poly.pdbx_strand_id
1 'polypeptide(L)'
;MRHGMAMCVVGTVLLMVVNGCTVPQEDAKKKDSEVRAAPLILVDKGVSLAPIIVFKDAPPMTRKAADELAAYIGKVGGAKPSVIEGLPDPLPEKAIWVGFQPKLKELFPKTDFDFKNPEEILIVANDKNLAILGRDRWDPQHLVVKGGYDKVEGWQQEFGTVNAVYTFIQDYLDVRWLWPGEMGEDIIRKEKIAFAPFEYRYHPQIRLRSGILRLSAPADLRGVSHDWVRLQRMQMDSSNIGYRLNAAVGGHGFGNWWERFHETHPEYFALQPDGTRSAFPSTGNVKICQSNPGVWDQWLEDVAKQLEEDPTRLQFNASFNDSATSGHCICEKCRDWDVPEAKKRLLSWQGFSQDYVALSDRDVMFANILARKLRQRYPDKEYYVSIFGYGPTRPAPLKNKPDDNVLVSHVSSFFAGAADSDSDSYDNEKGSQQFADWAATGVKIFYRPNLPGQGGLGYLLPDVPFGRVMETFRFVAEHNCTGIYFDTINECWPTQGPLYYLMAHLAWNPYQDGYAILDDYYQRGFGPAAGQLKAYWTLLEETRNRMVDGKLTFPQAYDAAFYKRASGLLDEADAVVAKAPEIYSRRIAFVRVGLEFTRKLNEVRVLMDRYKTSKGEDKEAADRVRALWKEIEPIAKEKKNYFYVNEVMSIRNSLHPDPKK
;
A
#
# COMPACT_ATOMS: atom_id res chain seq x y z
N MET A 1 67.42 23.31 16.41
CA MET A 1 67.28 24.42 17.39
C MET A 1 65.90 25.00 17.31
N ARG A 2 65.25 25.07 18.48
CA ARG A 2 64.02 25.75 18.83
C ARG A 2 62.71 25.15 18.32
N HIS A 3 61.99 24.46 19.17
CA HIS A 3 60.95 24.84 20.18
C HIS A 3 59.73 25.41 19.43
N GLY A 4 58.56 24.82 19.36
CA GLY A 4 57.74 24.24 20.41
C GLY A 4 56.62 25.23 20.74
N MET A 5 55.39 24.90 20.47
CA MET A 5 54.26 25.30 21.33
C MET A 5 53.00 24.57 20.88
N ALA A 6 52.55 23.69 21.73
CA ALA A 6 51.23 23.06 21.63
C ALA A 6 50.17 24.07 22.12
N MET A 7 49.12 24.23 21.37
CA MET A 7 47.94 24.99 21.77
C MET A 7 46.77 24.03 21.90
N CYS A 8 46.41 23.71 23.15
CA CYS A 8 45.17 23.02 23.50
C CYS A 8 43.98 23.89 23.17
N VAL A 9 43.11 23.45 22.27
CA VAL A 9 41.79 23.98 22.11
C VAL A 9 40.82 23.05 22.84
N VAL A 10 40.27 23.54 23.95
CA VAL A 10 39.21 22.91 24.70
C VAL A 10 37.91 23.12 23.91
N GLY A 11 37.44 22.07 23.24
CA GLY A 11 36.15 22.05 22.60
C GLY A 11 35.07 21.64 23.61
N THR A 12 34.21 22.57 23.94
CA THR A 12 33.02 22.35 24.76
C THR A 12 32.02 21.53 23.93
N VAL A 13 31.85 20.25 24.31
CA VAL A 13 30.81 19.39 23.74
C VAL A 13 29.48 19.76 24.40
N LEU A 14 28.60 20.36 23.66
CA LEU A 14 27.21 20.62 24.06
C LEU A 14 26.46 19.29 23.90
N LEU A 15 26.19 18.55 24.97
CA LEU A 15 25.29 17.42 25.00
C LEU A 15 23.84 17.95 24.82
N MET A 16 23.27 17.80 23.65
CA MET A 16 21.81 17.82 23.51
C MET A 16 21.25 16.53 24.09
N VAL A 17 20.55 16.65 25.20
CA VAL A 17 19.74 15.57 25.78
C VAL A 17 18.53 15.38 24.87
N VAL A 18 18.56 14.35 24.05
CA VAL A 18 17.38 13.84 23.36
C VAL A 18 16.56 13.08 24.40
N ASN A 19 15.42 13.62 24.79
CA ASN A 19 14.43 12.90 25.59
C ASN A 19 13.89 11.71 24.79
N GLY A 20 14.52 10.58 24.92
CA GLY A 20 13.98 9.29 24.53
C GLY A 20 12.83 8.93 25.47
N CYS A 21 11.63 8.70 24.95
CA CYS A 21 10.57 8.01 25.67
C CYS A 21 11.04 6.60 26.00
N THR A 22 11.63 6.44 27.16
CA THR A 22 11.85 5.14 27.79
C THR A 22 10.52 4.69 28.39
N VAL A 23 10.06 3.51 27.96
CA VAL A 23 9.05 2.75 28.67
C VAL A 23 9.55 2.56 30.12
N PRO A 24 8.80 2.89 31.17
CA PRO A 24 9.25 2.70 32.52
C PRO A 24 9.36 1.20 32.80
N GLN A 25 10.57 0.72 33.07
CA GLN A 25 10.77 -0.50 33.85
C GLN A 25 10.35 -0.18 35.29
N GLU A 26 9.25 -0.77 35.72
CA GLU A 26 8.79 -0.64 37.09
C GLU A 26 9.80 -1.27 38.08
N ASP A 27 10.30 -0.41 38.98
CA ASP A 27 10.99 -0.83 40.17
C ASP A 27 10.07 -1.66 41.06
N ALA A 28 10.46 -2.92 41.27
CA ALA A 28 9.83 -3.80 42.23
C ALA A 28 10.14 -3.32 43.63
N LYS A 29 9.21 -2.64 44.29
CA LYS A 29 8.91 -2.68 45.73
C LYS A 29 7.95 -1.55 46.14
N LYS A 30 6.65 -1.80 46.04
CA LYS A 30 5.66 -1.36 47.02
C LYS A 30 4.53 -2.38 47.01
N LYS A 31 4.44 -3.15 48.12
CA LYS A 31 3.24 -3.93 48.46
C LYS A 31 2.12 -2.95 48.80
N ASP A 32 1.26 -2.68 47.85
CA ASP A 32 -0.13 -2.36 48.10
C ASP A 32 -0.96 -3.48 47.51
N SER A 33 -1.77 -4.10 48.32
CA SER A 33 -2.72 -5.15 47.95
C SER A 33 -3.84 -4.55 47.11
N GLU A 34 -3.58 -4.18 45.86
CA GLU A 34 -4.62 -4.04 44.87
C GLU A 34 -5.18 -5.43 44.61
N VAL A 35 -6.44 -5.63 44.95
CA VAL A 35 -7.22 -6.80 44.54
C VAL A 35 -7.18 -6.84 43.03
N ARG A 36 -6.31 -7.66 42.46
CA ARG A 36 -6.25 -7.86 41.00
C ARG A 36 -7.62 -8.36 40.57
N ALA A 37 -8.32 -7.57 39.79
CA ALA A 37 -9.60 -7.98 39.24
C ALA A 37 -9.47 -9.33 38.54
N ALA A 38 -10.47 -10.18 38.68
CA ALA A 38 -10.47 -11.50 38.07
C ALA A 38 -10.36 -11.39 36.54
N PRO A 39 -9.64 -12.28 35.85
CA PRO A 39 -9.55 -12.25 34.40
C PRO A 39 -10.90 -12.60 33.77
N LEU A 40 -11.26 -11.92 32.68
CA LEU A 40 -12.34 -12.31 31.80
C LEU A 40 -11.98 -13.60 31.07
N ILE A 41 -12.79 -14.64 31.24
CA ILE A 41 -12.60 -15.91 30.55
C ILE A 41 -13.62 -16.02 29.42
N LEU A 42 -13.16 -16.09 28.18
CA LEU A 42 -14.02 -16.21 27.01
C LEU A 42 -14.25 -17.68 26.62
N VAL A 43 -13.23 -18.52 26.73
CA VAL A 43 -13.29 -19.96 26.49
C VAL A 43 -12.50 -20.68 27.57
N ASP A 44 -13.03 -21.78 28.09
CA ASP A 44 -12.34 -22.69 28.99
C ASP A 44 -12.64 -24.15 28.60
N LYS A 45 -11.60 -24.94 28.36
CA LYS A 45 -11.66 -26.36 28.00
C LYS A 45 -12.69 -26.70 26.89
N GLY A 46 -12.68 -25.89 25.84
CA GLY A 46 -13.58 -26.06 24.70
C GLY A 46 -15.03 -25.65 24.97
N VAL A 47 -15.30 -24.88 26.02
CA VAL A 47 -16.62 -24.29 26.31
C VAL A 47 -16.58 -22.76 26.13
N SER A 48 -17.43 -22.23 25.28
CA SER A 48 -17.60 -20.78 25.13
C SER A 48 -18.43 -20.21 26.28
N LEU A 49 -17.89 -19.20 26.96
CA LEU A 49 -18.50 -18.59 28.15
C LEU A 49 -19.05 -17.18 27.91
N ALA A 50 -18.82 -16.61 26.73
CA ALA A 50 -19.25 -15.27 26.37
C ALA A 50 -19.75 -15.24 24.92
N PRO A 51 -21.02 -14.92 24.67
CA PRO A 51 -21.50 -14.65 23.33
C PRO A 51 -20.92 -13.34 22.78
N ILE A 52 -20.95 -13.19 21.46
CA ILE A 52 -20.65 -11.93 20.77
C ILE A 52 -21.96 -11.18 20.55
N ILE A 53 -22.00 -9.92 20.96
CA ILE A 53 -23.14 -9.02 20.76
C ILE A 53 -22.73 -7.94 19.77
N VAL A 54 -23.36 -7.93 18.59
CA VAL A 54 -23.22 -6.87 17.59
C VAL A 54 -24.47 -5.98 17.62
N PHE A 55 -24.32 -4.67 17.44
CA PHE A 55 -25.47 -3.77 17.50
C PHE A 55 -26.43 -3.99 16.33
N LYS A 56 -27.71 -3.72 16.58
CA LYS A 56 -28.78 -3.85 15.58
C LYS A 56 -28.47 -2.94 14.38
N ASP A 57 -28.72 -3.45 13.17
CA ASP A 57 -28.49 -2.74 11.91
C ASP A 57 -27.00 -2.34 11.69
N ALA A 58 -26.07 -3.12 12.25
CA ALA A 58 -24.65 -2.92 12.03
C ALA A 58 -24.29 -3.03 10.51
N PRO A 59 -23.29 -2.27 10.04
CA PRO A 59 -22.82 -2.39 8.66
C PRO A 59 -22.48 -3.83 8.28
N PRO A 60 -22.69 -4.25 7.03
CA PRO A 60 -22.42 -5.62 6.59
C PRO A 60 -21.00 -6.10 6.92
N MET A 61 -20.00 -5.21 6.80
CA MET A 61 -18.60 -5.56 7.14
C MET A 61 -18.38 -5.73 8.64
N THR A 62 -19.08 -4.97 9.48
CA THR A 62 -19.02 -5.13 10.93
C THR A 62 -19.66 -6.46 11.36
N ARG A 63 -20.79 -6.85 10.77
CA ARG A 63 -21.41 -8.17 11.00
C ARG A 63 -20.48 -9.31 10.55
N LYS A 64 -19.90 -9.19 9.35
CA LYS A 64 -18.91 -10.15 8.85
C LYS A 64 -17.72 -10.28 9.81
N ALA A 65 -17.19 -9.17 10.31
CA ALA A 65 -16.08 -9.20 11.26
C ALA A 65 -16.47 -9.88 12.60
N ALA A 66 -17.70 -9.69 13.09
CA ALA A 66 -18.20 -10.39 14.28
C ALA A 66 -18.31 -11.91 14.07
N ASP A 67 -18.79 -12.35 12.90
CA ASP A 67 -18.85 -13.77 12.53
C ASP A 67 -17.45 -14.40 12.39
N GLU A 68 -16.49 -13.67 11.83
CA GLU A 68 -15.10 -14.09 11.73
C GLU A 68 -14.42 -14.15 13.09
N LEU A 69 -14.68 -13.18 13.98
CA LEU A 69 -14.23 -13.23 15.37
C LEU A 69 -14.71 -14.52 16.06
N ALA A 70 -16.00 -14.85 15.91
CA ALA A 70 -16.55 -16.09 16.45
C ALA A 70 -15.84 -17.33 15.87
N ALA A 71 -15.59 -17.33 14.57
CA ALA A 71 -14.89 -18.44 13.90
C ALA A 71 -13.45 -18.59 14.40
N TYR A 72 -12.70 -17.49 14.54
CA TYR A 72 -11.32 -17.54 15.05
C TYR A 72 -11.24 -17.88 16.53
N ILE A 73 -12.17 -17.41 17.38
CA ILE A 73 -12.26 -17.88 18.76
C ILE A 73 -12.48 -19.40 18.78
N GLY A 74 -13.34 -19.92 17.90
CA GLY A 74 -13.56 -21.35 17.75
C GLY A 74 -12.32 -22.12 17.27
N LYS A 75 -11.59 -21.61 16.30
CA LYS A 75 -10.34 -22.21 15.81
C LYS A 75 -9.25 -22.25 16.91
N VAL A 76 -9.14 -21.19 17.70
CA VAL A 76 -8.13 -21.05 18.79
C VAL A 76 -8.54 -21.84 20.04
N GLY A 77 -9.78 -21.66 20.51
CA GLY A 77 -10.25 -22.17 21.82
C GLY A 77 -11.06 -23.46 21.75
N GLY A 78 -11.39 -23.94 20.56
CA GLY A 78 -12.19 -25.16 20.38
C GLY A 78 -13.70 -24.98 20.51
N ALA A 79 -14.21 -23.78 20.88
CA ALA A 79 -15.63 -23.48 20.96
C ALA A 79 -15.96 -22.15 20.30
N LYS A 80 -16.84 -22.17 19.31
CA LYS A 80 -17.33 -21.00 18.60
C LYS A 80 -18.43 -20.30 19.43
N PRO A 81 -18.27 -19.04 19.86
CA PRO A 81 -19.33 -18.30 20.52
C PRO A 81 -20.50 -18.04 19.55
N SER A 82 -21.71 -17.91 20.10
CA SER A 82 -22.86 -17.43 19.35
C SER A 82 -22.73 -15.93 19.08
N VAL A 83 -23.24 -15.50 17.92
CA VAL A 83 -23.33 -14.08 17.56
C VAL A 83 -24.80 -13.65 17.69
N ILE A 84 -25.06 -12.62 18.46
CA ILE A 84 -26.38 -12.07 18.76
C ILE A 84 -26.44 -10.65 18.18
N GLU A 85 -27.41 -10.37 17.34
CA GLU A 85 -27.67 -9.02 16.85
C GLU A 85 -28.64 -8.28 17.75
N GLY A 86 -28.29 -7.06 18.14
CA GLY A 86 -29.08 -6.25 19.09
C GLY A 86 -28.82 -6.59 20.55
N LEU A 87 -29.48 -5.87 21.46
CA LEU A 87 -29.31 -6.04 22.89
C LEU A 87 -30.17 -7.22 23.39
N PRO A 88 -29.56 -8.32 23.91
CA PRO A 88 -30.34 -9.43 24.45
C PRO A 88 -30.97 -9.09 25.80
N ASP A 89 -32.12 -9.69 26.09
CA ASP A 89 -32.80 -9.63 27.40
C ASP A 89 -33.16 -11.07 27.81
N PRO A 90 -32.64 -11.60 28.92
CA PRO A 90 -31.69 -10.94 29.85
C PRO A 90 -30.28 -10.81 29.23
N LEU A 91 -29.50 -9.86 29.76
CA LEU A 91 -28.07 -9.74 29.41
C LEU A 91 -27.28 -10.96 29.88
N PRO A 92 -26.36 -11.51 29.09
CA PRO A 92 -25.47 -12.56 29.54
C PRO A 92 -24.52 -12.04 30.63
N GLU A 93 -24.08 -12.94 31.51
CA GLU A 93 -23.16 -12.58 32.60
C GLU A 93 -21.81 -12.09 32.07
N LYS A 94 -21.35 -12.70 30.94
CA LYS A 94 -20.14 -12.31 30.21
C LYS A 94 -20.46 -12.10 28.74
N ALA A 95 -19.86 -11.09 28.12
CA ALA A 95 -20.09 -10.82 26.72
C ALA A 95 -18.88 -10.21 26.01
N ILE A 96 -18.83 -10.45 24.68
CA ILE A 96 -17.95 -9.74 23.74
C ILE A 96 -18.82 -8.79 22.94
N TRP A 97 -18.53 -7.51 23.01
CA TRP A 97 -19.30 -6.45 22.34
C TRP A 97 -18.53 -6.00 21.08
N VAL A 98 -19.18 -6.04 19.93
CA VAL A 98 -18.60 -5.60 18.67
C VAL A 98 -19.34 -4.35 18.18
N GLY A 99 -18.61 -3.25 18.09
CA GLY A 99 -19.13 -1.92 17.77
C GLY A 99 -19.75 -1.19 18.94
N PHE A 100 -19.91 0.14 18.79
CA PHE A 100 -20.43 0.98 19.86
C PHE A 100 -21.93 0.77 20.08
N GLN A 101 -22.30 0.61 21.34
CA GLN A 101 -23.68 0.59 21.82
C GLN A 101 -23.79 1.42 23.11
N PRO A 102 -24.89 2.15 23.35
CA PRO A 102 -25.05 3.00 24.55
C PRO A 102 -24.78 2.26 25.86
N LYS A 103 -25.13 0.97 25.92
CA LYS A 103 -24.92 0.10 27.11
C LYS A 103 -23.45 0.01 27.52
N LEU A 104 -22.50 0.18 26.60
CA LEU A 104 -21.07 0.15 26.91
C LEU A 104 -20.65 1.25 27.89
N LYS A 105 -21.29 2.41 27.88
CA LYS A 105 -20.99 3.49 28.84
C LYS A 105 -21.29 3.09 30.29
N GLU A 106 -22.28 2.22 30.50
CA GLU A 106 -22.61 1.68 31.83
C GLU A 106 -21.63 0.57 32.23
N LEU A 107 -21.26 -0.28 31.27
CA LEU A 107 -20.35 -1.42 31.50
C LEU A 107 -18.88 -1.00 31.68
N PHE A 108 -18.47 0.11 31.10
CA PHE A 108 -17.14 0.69 31.14
C PHE A 108 -17.19 2.19 31.50
N PRO A 109 -17.58 2.55 32.73
CA PRO A 109 -17.86 3.94 33.10
C PRO A 109 -16.62 4.85 33.12
N LYS A 110 -15.41 4.30 33.05
CA LYS A 110 -14.14 5.06 33.04
C LYS A 110 -13.52 5.19 31.64
N THR A 111 -14.09 4.48 30.66
CA THR A 111 -13.56 4.47 29.28
C THR A 111 -14.12 5.64 28.48
N ASP A 112 -13.27 6.36 27.80
CA ASP A 112 -13.65 7.38 26.83
C ASP A 112 -14.04 6.73 25.50
N PHE A 113 -15.30 6.96 25.07
CA PHE A 113 -15.84 6.46 23.80
C PHE A 113 -15.89 7.56 22.73
N ASP A 114 -15.23 8.69 22.94
CA ASP A 114 -15.11 9.75 21.95
C ASP A 114 -13.90 9.49 21.03
N PHE A 115 -14.20 9.11 19.79
CA PHE A 115 -13.20 8.83 18.76
C PHE A 115 -12.85 10.09 17.98
N LYS A 116 -11.64 10.57 18.12
CA LYS A 116 -11.17 11.83 17.50
C LYS A 116 -10.58 11.64 16.12
N ASN A 117 -9.97 10.48 15.88
CA ASN A 117 -9.25 10.21 14.65
C ASN A 117 -10.03 9.26 13.72
N PRO A 118 -9.90 9.41 12.38
CA PRO A 118 -10.47 8.45 11.45
C PRO A 118 -9.95 7.03 11.71
N GLU A 119 -10.84 6.03 11.60
CA GLU A 119 -10.53 4.61 11.84
C GLU A 119 -9.86 4.32 13.20
N GLU A 120 -10.01 5.19 14.18
CA GLU A 120 -9.54 4.96 15.54
C GLU A 120 -10.19 3.73 16.14
N ILE A 121 -9.41 2.88 16.78
CA ILE A 121 -9.86 1.63 17.40
C ILE A 121 -9.72 1.69 18.91
N LEU A 122 -10.61 0.95 19.59
CA LEU A 122 -10.60 0.75 21.03
C LEU A 122 -10.91 -0.71 21.33
N ILE A 123 -10.05 -1.35 22.12
CA ILE A 123 -10.26 -2.69 22.66
C ILE A 123 -10.12 -2.59 24.16
N VAL A 124 -11.20 -2.86 24.90
CA VAL A 124 -11.20 -2.72 26.36
C VAL A 124 -11.87 -3.93 27.01
N ALA A 125 -11.27 -4.44 28.07
CA ALA A 125 -11.78 -5.55 28.84
C ALA A 125 -11.85 -5.22 30.33
N ASN A 126 -12.90 -5.68 30.99
CA ASN A 126 -13.00 -5.83 32.44
C ASN A 126 -13.20 -7.32 32.80
N ASP A 127 -13.57 -7.65 34.02
CA ASP A 127 -13.75 -9.03 34.49
C ASP A 127 -14.92 -9.78 33.84
N LYS A 128 -15.88 -9.08 33.22
CA LYS A 128 -17.10 -9.64 32.63
C LYS A 128 -17.29 -9.34 31.14
N ASN A 129 -16.72 -8.26 30.65
CA ASN A 129 -17.00 -7.75 29.31
C ASN A 129 -15.72 -7.43 28.54
N LEU A 130 -15.71 -7.77 27.25
CA LEU A 130 -14.75 -7.32 26.27
C LEU A 130 -15.49 -6.46 25.25
N ALA A 131 -15.08 -5.21 25.05
CA ALA A 131 -15.59 -4.37 23.97
C ALA A 131 -14.53 -4.16 22.89
N ILE A 132 -14.90 -4.43 21.65
CA ILE A 132 -14.05 -4.30 20.44
C ILE A 132 -14.79 -3.36 19.50
N LEU A 133 -14.31 -2.14 19.35
CA LEU A 133 -15.03 -1.10 18.61
C LEU A 133 -14.05 -0.07 18.05
N GLY A 134 -14.56 0.80 17.19
CA GLY A 134 -13.78 1.89 16.64
C GLY A 134 -14.67 2.93 16.00
N ARG A 135 -14.06 3.97 15.48
CA ARG A 135 -14.77 4.99 14.73
C ARG A 135 -15.20 4.41 13.39
N ASP A 136 -16.50 4.27 13.24
CA ASP A 136 -17.14 3.86 12.00
C ASP A 136 -17.89 5.05 11.38
N ARG A 137 -17.91 5.11 10.06
CA ARG A 137 -18.76 6.03 9.32
C ARG A 137 -19.55 5.24 8.29
N TRP A 138 -20.85 5.17 8.50
CA TRP A 138 -21.77 4.35 7.75
C TRP A 138 -23.03 5.13 7.34
N ASP A 139 -23.40 5.02 6.06
CA ASP A 139 -24.64 5.54 5.52
C ASP A 139 -25.46 4.38 4.92
N PRO A 140 -26.48 3.86 5.61
CA PRO A 140 -27.28 2.74 5.13
C PRO A 140 -28.21 3.10 3.95
N GLN A 141 -28.49 4.38 3.75
CA GLN A 141 -29.40 4.87 2.70
C GLN A 141 -28.68 5.15 1.39
N HIS A 142 -27.36 5.11 1.41
CA HIS A 142 -26.55 5.40 0.25
C HIS A 142 -26.62 4.26 -0.76
N LEU A 143 -27.14 4.54 -1.95
CA LEU A 143 -27.37 3.53 -2.96
C LEU A 143 -26.29 3.53 -4.04
N VAL A 144 -25.67 2.37 -4.18
CA VAL A 144 -25.19 1.77 -5.44
C VAL A 144 -24.12 2.52 -6.22
N VAL A 145 -22.98 1.89 -6.29
CA VAL A 145 -21.97 2.16 -7.31
C VAL A 145 -22.34 1.40 -8.58
N LYS A 146 -22.69 2.11 -9.66
CA LYS A 146 -22.75 1.55 -11.01
C LYS A 146 -21.34 1.37 -11.53
N GLY A 147 -21.02 0.22 -12.08
CA GLY A 147 -19.72 0.01 -12.71
C GLY A 147 -19.15 -1.39 -12.55
N GLY A 148 -19.96 -2.44 -12.70
CA GLY A 148 -19.45 -3.81 -12.79
C GLY A 148 -19.12 -4.47 -11.44
N TYR A 149 -19.50 -3.85 -10.35
CA TYR A 149 -19.37 -4.39 -9.00
C TYR A 149 -20.75 -4.71 -8.43
N ASP A 150 -20.81 -5.76 -7.59
CA ASP A 150 -22.05 -6.16 -6.92
C ASP A 150 -22.66 -4.99 -6.16
N LYS A 151 -23.99 -4.96 -6.11
CA LYS A 151 -24.74 -3.97 -5.37
C LYS A 151 -24.32 -4.00 -3.90
N VAL A 152 -23.66 -2.95 -3.42
CA VAL A 152 -23.42 -2.77 -2.00
C VAL A 152 -24.58 -1.95 -1.42
N GLU A 153 -25.36 -2.56 -0.56
CA GLU A 153 -26.38 -1.82 0.20
C GLU A 153 -25.68 -0.99 1.28
N GLY A 154 -25.83 0.31 1.17
CA GLY A 154 -25.18 1.27 2.05
C GLY A 154 -23.71 1.57 1.73
N TRP A 155 -23.18 2.60 2.34
CA TRP A 155 -21.81 3.05 2.11
C TRP A 155 -21.05 3.23 3.42
N GLN A 156 -20.05 2.38 3.63
CA GLN A 156 -19.15 2.48 4.78
C GLN A 156 -17.86 3.20 4.36
N GLN A 157 -17.51 4.25 5.11
CA GLN A 157 -16.38 5.13 4.84
C GLN A 157 -15.21 4.92 5.81
N GLU A 158 -15.51 4.53 7.05
CA GLU A 158 -14.53 4.24 8.08
C GLU A 158 -14.87 2.88 8.70
N PHE A 159 -13.81 2.10 8.97
CA PHE A 159 -13.88 0.70 9.35
C PHE A 159 -13.21 0.45 10.72
N GLY A 160 -13.34 1.40 11.65
CA GLY A 160 -12.66 1.30 12.95
C GLY A 160 -13.00 0.02 13.69
N THR A 161 -14.29 -0.33 13.79
CA THR A 161 -14.71 -1.58 14.46
C THR A 161 -14.18 -2.82 13.76
N VAL A 162 -14.21 -2.88 12.44
CA VAL A 162 -13.65 -4.01 11.65
C VAL A 162 -12.15 -4.15 11.90
N ASN A 163 -11.42 -3.03 11.86
CA ASN A 163 -9.98 -3.00 12.14
C ASN A 163 -9.66 -3.40 13.59
N ALA A 164 -10.49 -3.00 14.56
CA ALA A 164 -10.36 -3.42 15.96
C ALA A 164 -10.52 -4.94 16.11
N VAL A 165 -11.48 -5.55 15.40
CA VAL A 165 -11.70 -7.00 15.42
C VAL A 165 -10.47 -7.73 14.87
N TYR A 166 -9.93 -7.32 13.72
CA TYR A 166 -8.75 -8.00 13.15
C TYR A 166 -7.48 -7.74 13.97
N THR A 167 -7.37 -6.57 14.60
CA THR A 167 -6.30 -6.32 15.59
C THR A 167 -6.43 -7.28 16.78
N PHE A 168 -7.64 -7.46 17.31
CA PHE A 168 -7.86 -8.41 18.41
C PHE A 168 -7.53 -9.85 18.01
N ILE A 169 -7.95 -10.29 16.85
CA ILE A 169 -7.64 -11.65 16.36
C ILE A 169 -6.13 -11.83 16.20
N GLN A 170 -5.43 -10.88 15.61
CA GLN A 170 -4.00 -10.97 15.39
C GLN A 170 -3.20 -10.89 16.69
N ASP A 171 -3.46 -9.88 17.53
CA ASP A 171 -2.56 -9.51 18.63
C ASP A 171 -2.95 -10.18 19.95
N TYR A 172 -4.23 -10.51 20.16
CA TYR A 172 -4.74 -11.08 21.41
C TYR A 172 -5.11 -12.57 21.29
N LEU A 173 -5.67 -12.99 20.16
CA LEU A 173 -5.87 -14.43 19.89
C LEU A 173 -4.60 -15.10 19.35
N ASP A 174 -3.63 -14.31 18.91
CA ASP A 174 -2.34 -14.77 18.39
C ASP A 174 -2.45 -15.56 17.08
N VAL A 175 -3.30 -15.06 16.16
CA VAL A 175 -3.47 -15.60 14.82
C VAL A 175 -2.55 -14.85 13.85
N ARG A 176 -1.98 -15.56 12.87
CA ARG A 176 -1.25 -14.93 11.76
C ARG A 176 -1.84 -15.33 10.43
N TRP A 177 -1.90 -14.36 9.53
CA TRP A 177 -2.24 -14.56 8.11
C TRP A 177 -1.02 -14.23 7.27
N LEU A 178 -0.13 -15.22 7.11
CA LEU A 178 1.19 -15.04 6.48
C LEU A 178 1.07 -14.75 4.98
N TRP A 179 0.10 -15.38 4.32
CA TRP A 179 -0.31 -15.15 2.93
C TRP A 179 -1.76 -15.63 2.70
N PRO A 180 -2.37 -15.36 1.54
CA PRO A 180 -3.76 -15.73 1.29
C PRO A 180 -4.06 -17.23 1.41
N GLY A 181 -5.23 -17.54 1.96
CA GLY A 181 -5.75 -18.90 2.07
C GLY A 181 -5.27 -19.68 3.31
N GLU A 182 -5.85 -20.84 3.49
CA GLU A 182 -5.66 -21.69 4.70
C GLU A 182 -4.20 -22.06 4.97
N MET A 183 -3.42 -22.29 3.94
CA MET A 183 -2.00 -22.62 4.09
C MET A 183 -1.21 -21.45 4.70
N GLY A 184 -1.68 -20.21 4.53
CA GLY A 184 -1.10 -19.02 5.12
C GLY A 184 -1.59 -18.71 6.53
N GLU A 185 -2.65 -19.36 7.01
CA GLU A 185 -3.11 -19.20 8.39
C GLU A 185 -2.19 -19.95 9.36
N ASP A 186 -1.78 -19.26 10.42
CA ASP A 186 -1.10 -19.87 11.55
C ASP A 186 -1.87 -19.60 12.83
N ILE A 187 -2.35 -20.69 13.47
CA ILE A 187 -3.27 -20.65 14.60
C ILE A 187 -2.74 -21.56 15.70
N ILE A 188 -2.42 -20.96 16.84
CA ILE A 188 -2.04 -21.70 18.03
C ILE A 188 -3.29 -21.99 18.87
N ARG A 189 -3.58 -23.28 19.07
CA ARG A 189 -4.69 -23.70 19.93
C ARG A 189 -4.38 -23.43 21.40
N LYS A 190 -5.38 -22.95 22.13
CA LYS A 190 -5.33 -22.64 23.57
C LYS A 190 -6.48 -23.33 24.27
N GLU A 191 -6.22 -24.04 25.35
CA GLU A 191 -7.27 -24.61 26.18
C GLU A 191 -8.15 -23.55 26.86
N LYS A 192 -7.55 -22.38 27.10
CA LYS A 192 -8.19 -21.26 27.76
C LYS A 192 -7.89 -19.95 27.05
N ILE A 193 -8.93 -19.17 26.77
CA ILE A 193 -8.82 -17.78 26.29
C ILE A 193 -9.29 -16.88 27.44
N ALA A 194 -8.34 -16.15 28.03
CA ALA A 194 -8.61 -15.27 29.17
C ALA A 194 -7.76 -14.01 29.12
N PHE A 195 -8.31 -12.89 29.58
CA PHE A 195 -7.65 -11.59 29.60
C PHE A 195 -7.77 -10.93 30.96
N ALA A 196 -6.68 -10.41 31.50
CA ALA A 196 -6.75 -9.44 32.59
C ALA A 196 -7.45 -8.15 32.06
N PRO A 197 -8.03 -7.32 32.92
CA PRO A 197 -8.53 -6.02 32.48
C PRO A 197 -7.46 -5.20 31.79
N PHE A 198 -7.80 -4.62 30.64
CA PHE A 198 -6.90 -3.75 29.84
C PHE A 198 -7.70 -2.78 28.99
N GLU A 199 -7.03 -1.74 28.50
CA GLU A 199 -7.52 -0.85 27.47
C GLU A 199 -6.41 -0.64 26.43
N TYR A 200 -6.75 -0.77 25.15
CA TYR A 200 -5.87 -0.50 24.02
C TYR A 200 -6.58 0.43 23.04
N ARG A 201 -5.94 1.54 22.71
CA ARG A 201 -6.43 2.53 21.76
C ARG A 201 -5.35 2.84 20.74
N TYR A 202 -5.74 2.90 19.46
CA TYR A 202 -4.83 3.20 18.37
C TYR A 202 -5.59 3.84 17.19
N HIS A 203 -4.90 4.64 16.38
CA HIS A 203 -5.40 5.08 15.09
C HIS A 203 -4.28 5.01 14.05
N PRO A 204 -4.56 4.57 12.82
CA PRO A 204 -3.56 4.50 11.77
C PRO A 204 -3.24 5.91 11.27
N GLN A 205 -1.94 6.24 11.19
CA GLN A 205 -1.48 7.51 10.63
C GLN A 205 -1.64 7.51 9.11
N ILE A 206 -1.25 6.41 8.46
CA ILE A 206 -1.47 6.19 7.03
C ILE A 206 -2.91 5.71 6.86
N ARG A 207 -3.80 6.66 6.57
CA ARG A 207 -5.23 6.41 6.52
C ARG A 207 -5.64 5.57 5.30
N LEU A 208 -5.05 5.85 4.12
CA LEU A 208 -5.28 5.09 2.90
C LEU A 208 -4.17 4.07 2.69
N ARG A 209 -4.52 2.80 2.81
CA ARG A 209 -3.62 1.65 2.70
C ARG A 209 -4.07 0.75 1.54
N SER A 210 -4.32 1.38 0.38
CA SER A 210 -4.84 0.69 -0.80
C SER A 210 -3.74 0.49 -1.84
N GLY A 211 -3.95 -0.47 -2.75
CA GLY A 211 -3.07 -0.68 -3.88
C GLY A 211 -1.64 -1.06 -3.50
N ILE A 212 -1.41 -1.57 -2.28
CA ILE A 212 -0.10 -2.10 -1.86
C ILE A 212 0.24 -3.34 -2.68
N LEU A 213 -0.78 -4.07 -3.12
CA LEU A 213 -0.65 -5.22 -4.01
C LEU A 213 -1.59 -5.07 -5.19
N ARG A 214 -1.09 -5.29 -6.39
CA ARG A 214 -1.93 -5.45 -7.56
C ARG A 214 -2.45 -6.89 -7.59
N LEU A 215 -3.69 -7.03 -7.17
CA LEU A 215 -4.40 -8.30 -7.18
C LEU A 215 -4.99 -8.55 -8.57
N SER A 216 -4.56 -9.60 -9.22
CA SER A 216 -4.96 -9.91 -10.58
C SER A 216 -6.04 -10.95 -10.72
N ALA A 217 -6.44 -11.52 -9.62
CA ALA A 217 -7.31 -12.67 -9.68
C ALA A 217 -8.54 -12.39 -10.55
N PRO A 218 -8.94 -13.31 -11.44
CA PRO A 218 -10.25 -13.32 -12.02
C PRO A 218 -11.33 -13.13 -10.96
N ALA A 219 -12.51 -12.62 -11.32
CA ALA A 219 -13.55 -12.27 -10.33
C ALA A 219 -13.89 -13.43 -9.37
N ASP A 220 -13.82 -14.67 -9.84
CA ASP A 220 -14.02 -15.91 -9.07
C ASP A 220 -12.91 -16.22 -8.03
N LEU A 221 -11.74 -15.61 -8.17
CA LEU A 221 -10.57 -15.84 -7.31
C LEU A 221 -10.21 -14.65 -6.42
N ARG A 222 -10.90 -13.53 -6.58
CA ARG A 222 -10.66 -12.33 -5.77
C ARG A 222 -10.85 -12.57 -4.28
N GLY A 223 -11.69 -13.55 -3.90
CA GLY A 223 -12.04 -13.81 -2.51
C GLY A 223 -10.84 -14.01 -1.58
N VAL A 224 -9.91 -14.87 -1.95
CA VAL A 224 -8.79 -15.28 -1.05
C VAL A 224 -7.79 -14.16 -0.81
N SER A 225 -7.31 -13.50 -1.87
CA SER A 225 -6.37 -12.37 -1.75
C SER A 225 -7.04 -11.14 -1.16
N HIS A 226 -8.29 -10.90 -1.52
CA HIS A 226 -9.06 -9.79 -0.95
C HIS A 226 -9.36 -10.00 0.53
N ASP A 227 -9.66 -11.21 0.97
CA ASP A 227 -9.81 -11.52 2.40
C ASP A 227 -8.50 -11.29 3.14
N TRP A 228 -7.36 -11.69 2.57
CA TRP A 228 -6.05 -11.42 3.19
C TRP A 228 -5.80 -9.90 3.36
N VAL A 229 -6.01 -9.10 2.32
CA VAL A 229 -5.86 -7.63 2.36
C VAL A 229 -6.73 -7.03 3.49
N ARG A 230 -7.98 -7.46 3.60
CA ARG A 230 -8.92 -7.01 4.63
C ARG A 230 -8.48 -7.41 6.04
N LEU A 231 -8.08 -8.68 6.22
CA LEU A 231 -7.58 -9.20 7.50
C LEU A 231 -6.33 -8.46 7.97
N GLN A 232 -5.52 -7.96 7.03
CA GLN A 232 -4.35 -7.11 7.32
C GLN A 232 -4.71 -5.63 7.54
N ARG A 233 -6.00 -5.28 7.68
CA ARG A 233 -6.48 -3.89 7.88
C ARG A 233 -6.06 -2.95 6.74
N MET A 234 -5.77 -3.49 5.58
CA MET A 234 -5.61 -2.73 4.35
C MET A 234 -6.97 -2.54 3.66
N GLN A 235 -7.11 -1.45 2.95
CA GLN A 235 -8.31 -1.22 2.15
C GLN A 235 -8.16 -1.95 0.82
N MET A 236 -9.21 -2.64 0.44
CA MET A 236 -9.32 -3.19 -0.91
C MET A 236 -9.52 -2.05 -1.89
N ASP A 237 -9.09 -2.28 -3.13
CA ASP A 237 -9.30 -1.32 -4.21
C ASP A 237 -10.78 -0.91 -4.22
N SER A 238 -10.95 0.34 -4.10
CA SER A 238 -12.07 1.29 -4.13
C SER A 238 -13.50 0.82 -4.35
N SER A 239 -13.73 -0.31 -4.94
CA SER A 239 -15.00 -0.62 -5.54
C SER A 239 -16.01 -1.26 -4.59
N ASN A 240 -15.57 -1.93 -3.54
CA ASN A 240 -16.46 -2.74 -2.71
C ASN A 240 -16.64 -2.24 -1.27
N ILE A 241 -15.88 -1.24 -0.82
CA ILE A 241 -15.88 -0.86 0.60
C ILE A 241 -16.09 0.65 0.82
N GLY A 242 -16.49 1.40 -0.18
CA GLY A 242 -16.96 2.78 -0.02
C GLY A 242 -15.90 3.84 0.37
N TYR A 243 -14.62 3.51 0.43
CA TYR A 243 -13.58 4.50 0.71
C TYR A 243 -12.95 5.02 -0.57
N ARG A 244 -13.55 6.07 -1.15
CA ARG A 244 -13.19 6.54 -2.49
C ARG A 244 -12.14 7.66 -2.57
N LEU A 245 -11.44 7.96 -1.50
CA LEU A 245 -10.20 8.72 -1.63
C LEU A 245 -9.13 7.94 -2.43
N ASN A 246 -9.36 6.65 -2.69
CA ASN A 246 -8.51 5.83 -3.55
C ASN A 246 -8.45 6.28 -5.00
N ALA A 247 -9.53 6.80 -5.54
CA ALA A 247 -9.52 7.36 -6.89
C ALA A 247 -8.58 8.58 -7.00
N ALA A 248 -8.19 9.17 -5.85
CA ALA A 248 -7.21 10.25 -5.80
C ALA A 248 -5.85 9.87 -6.34
N VAL A 249 -5.54 8.58 -6.30
CA VAL A 249 -4.16 8.12 -6.42
C VAL A 249 -3.80 7.73 -7.83
N GLY A 250 -4.74 7.66 -8.76
CA GLY A 250 -4.45 7.20 -10.10
C GLY A 250 -5.28 7.83 -11.20
N GLY A 251 -4.69 7.96 -12.35
CA GLY A 251 -5.34 8.37 -13.57
C GLY A 251 -5.01 9.80 -14.01
N HIS A 252 -5.34 10.08 -15.25
CA HIS A 252 -5.20 11.37 -15.90
C HIS A 252 -6.57 11.99 -16.04
N GLY A 253 -6.71 13.29 -15.78
CA GLY A 253 -8.01 13.95 -15.69
C GLY A 253 -8.70 14.23 -17.03
N PHE A 254 -7.95 14.18 -18.13
CA PHE A 254 -8.38 14.75 -19.42
C PHE A 254 -8.23 13.77 -20.59
N GLY A 255 -8.19 12.46 -20.33
CA GLY A 255 -7.83 11.46 -21.34
C GLY A 255 -8.75 11.40 -22.56
N ASN A 256 -10.06 11.65 -22.40
CA ASN A 256 -11.04 11.63 -23.49
C ASN A 256 -11.45 13.04 -24.00
N TRP A 257 -10.78 14.09 -23.50
CA TRP A 257 -11.17 15.45 -23.84
C TRP A 257 -10.91 15.79 -25.32
N TRP A 258 -9.84 15.26 -25.90
CA TRP A 258 -9.54 15.48 -27.30
C TRP A 258 -10.70 15.01 -28.18
N GLU A 259 -11.16 13.80 -28.01
CA GLU A 259 -12.25 13.22 -28.78
C GLU A 259 -13.57 14.00 -28.62
N ARG A 260 -13.79 14.60 -27.47
CA ARG A 260 -15.02 15.34 -27.15
C ARG A 260 -15.02 16.78 -27.65
N PHE A 261 -13.86 17.45 -27.67
CA PHE A 261 -13.83 18.91 -27.77
C PHE A 261 -12.90 19.49 -28.84
N HIS A 262 -12.07 18.70 -29.50
CA HIS A 262 -11.08 19.27 -30.45
C HIS A 262 -11.67 20.04 -31.59
N GLU A 263 -12.88 19.68 -32.07
CA GLU A 263 -13.58 20.38 -33.17
C GLU A 263 -14.34 21.62 -32.69
N THR A 264 -14.92 21.56 -31.48
CA THR A 264 -15.81 22.60 -30.95
C THR A 264 -15.10 23.62 -30.06
N HIS A 265 -14.06 23.19 -29.34
CA HIS A 265 -13.30 23.96 -28.35
C HIS A 265 -11.79 23.73 -28.47
N PRO A 266 -11.18 24.00 -29.64
CA PRO A 266 -9.72 23.81 -29.78
C PRO A 266 -8.92 24.63 -28.78
N GLU A 267 -9.45 25.76 -28.29
CA GLU A 267 -8.83 26.61 -27.28
C GLU A 267 -8.69 25.94 -25.90
N TYR A 268 -9.35 24.82 -25.65
CA TYR A 268 -9.17 24.03 -24.43
C TYR A 268 -7.81 23.32 -24.35
N PHE A 269 -7.19 23.09 -25.52
CA PHE A 269 -5.95 22.35 -25.61
C PHE A 269 -4.71 23.25 -25.57
N ALA A 270 -3.59 22.64 -25.18
CA ALA A 270 -2.32 23.33 -25.06
C ALA A 270 -1.83 23.93 -26.35
N LEU A 271 -1.43 25.20 -26.33
CA LEU A 271 -0.72 25.83 -27.45
C LEU A 271 0.67 25.17 -27.56
N GLN A 272 0.97 24.67 -28.77
CA GLN A 272 2.22 24.01 -29.10
C GLN A 272 3.23 24.99 -29.74
N PRO A 273 4.52 24.63 -29.82
CA PRO A 273 5.58 25.47 -30.37
C PRO A 273 5.37 25.88 -31.83
N ASP A 274 4.65 25.08 -32.61
CA ASP A 274 4.27 25.37 -33.97
C ASP A 274 3.09 26.38 -34.12
N GLY A 275 2.60 26.89 -33.00
CA GLY A 275 1.45 27.81 -32.97
C GLY A 275 0.09 27.11 -33.05
N THR A 276 0.05 25.79 -33.11
CA THR A 276 -1.20 25.01 -33.17
C THR A 276 -1.66 24.54 -31.81
N ARG A 277 -2.90 24.03 -31.76
CA ARG A 277 -3.44 23.29 -30.59
C ARG A 277 -3.77 21.87 -31.04
N SER A 278 -2.73 21.13 -31.39
CA SER A 278 -2.83 19.80 -31.98
C SER A 278 -2.88 18.68 -30.92
N ALA A 279 -3.20 17.46 -31.36
CA ALA A 279 -3.22 16.25 -30.54
C ALA A 279 -1.81 15.74 -30.20
N PHE A 280 -0.94 16.63 -29.73
CA PHE A 280 0.41 16.26 -29.39
C PHE A 280 0.54 15.97 -27.87
N PRO A 281 1.25 14.92 -27.45
CA PRO A 281 2.00 13.93 -28.24
C PRO A 281 1.13 12.83 -28.87
N SER A 282 -0.11 12.66 -28.42
CA SER A 282 -1.14 11.78 -28.98
C SER A 282 -2.52 12.19 -28.47
N THR A 283 -3.58 11.69 -29.08
CA THR A 283 -4.98 12.01 -28.69
C THR A 283 -5.26 11.70 -27.21
N GLY A 284 -4.72 10.60 -26.65
CA GLY A 284 -4.90 10.24 -25.24
C GLY A 284 -3.99 11.01 -24.28
N ASN A 285 -2.89 11.62 -24.78
CA ASN A 285 -1.89 12.29 -23.96
C ASN A 285 -1.82 13.80 -24.15
N VAL A 286 -2.74 14.37 -24.96
CA VAL A 286 -2.81 15.81 -25.17
C VAL A 286 -3.03 16.57 -23.87
N LYS A 287 -2.31 17.68 -23.69
CA LYS A 287 -2.47 18.55 -22.51
C LYS A 287 -3.54 19.63 -22.78
N ILE A 288 -4.06 20.18 -21.70
CA ILE A 288 -5.03 21.27 -21.72
C ILE A 288 -4.35 22.64 -21.53
N CYS A 289 -5.05 23.69 -21.88
CA CYS A 289 -4.69 25.07 -21.55
C CYS A 289 -5.22 25.39 -20.15
N GLN A 290 -4.38 25.20 -19.11
CA GLN A 290 -4.77 25.34 -17.70
C GLN A 290 -5.31 26.73 -17.35
N SER A 291 -4.88 27.79 -18.06
CA SER A 291 -5.33 29.17 -17.84
C SER A 291 -6.63 29.54 -18.58
N ASN A 292 -7.25 28.60 -19.30
CA ASN A 292 -8.50 28.87 -20.01
C ASN A 292 -9.72 28.69 -19.09
N PRO A 293 -10.54 29.74 -18.84
CA PRO A 293 -11.73 29.61 -17.99
C PRO A 293 -12.75 28.58 -18.50
N GLY A 294 -12.88 28.40 -19.82
CA GLY A 294 -13.77 27.39 -20.39
C GLY A 294 -13.40 25.98 -20.00
N VAL A 295 -12.09 25.70 -19.77
CA VAL A 295 -11.61 24.42 -19.24
C VAL A 295 -12.09 24.22 -17.80
N TRP A 296 -12.09 25.26 -16.97
CA TRP A 296 -12.52 25.16 -15.57
C TRP A 296 -14.01 24.87 -15.46
N ASP A 297 -14.82 25.56 -16.29
CA ASP A 297 -16.27 25.39 -16.30
C ASP A 297 -16.64 24.02 -16.87
N GLN A 298 -16.01 23.57 -17.94
CA GLN A 298 -16.24 22.24 -18.51
C GLN A 298 -15.82 21.11 -17.51
N TRP A 299 -14.71 21.28 -16.81
CA TRP A 299 -14.31 20.33 -15.78
C TRP A 299 -15.36 20.22 -14.67
N LEU A 300 -15.95 21.34 -14.25
CA LEU A 300 -16.99 21.35 -13.23
C LEU A 300 -18.30 20.67 -13.70
N GLU A 301 -18.65 20.80 -15.00
CA GLU A 301 -19.77 20.06 -15.60
C GLU A 301 -19.48 18.56 -15.69
N ASP A 302 -18.22 18.17 -15.98
CA ASP A 302 -17.82 16.77 -15.96
C ASP A 302 -17.86 16.18 -14.52
N VAL A 303 -17.54 16.97 -13.51
CA VAL A 303 -17.72 16.60 -12.10
C VAL A 303 -19.18 16.35 -11.78
N ALA A 304 -20.09 17.23 -12.21
CA ALA A 304 -21.53 17.04 -11.99
C ALA A 304 -22.03 15.72 -12.57
N LYS A 305 -21.62 15.38 -13.80
CA LYS A 305 -21.97 14.09 -14.43
C LYS A 305 -21.39 12.90 -13.67
N GLN A 306 -20.15 13.02 -13.20
CA GLN A 306 -19.55 11.97 -12.38
C GLN A 306 -20.28 11.74 -11.06
N LEU A 307 -20.85 12.81 -10.47
CA LEU A 307 -21.66 12.72 -9.25
C LEU A 307 -23.07 12.15 -9.51
N GLU A 308 -23.65 12.37 -10.69
CA GLU A 308 -24.89 11.72 -11.12
C GLU A 308 -24.69 10.20 -11.30
N GLU A 309 -23.56 9.80 -11.86
CA GLU A 309 -23.20 8.39 -12.04
C GLU A 309 -22.83 7.72 -10.71
N ASP A 310 -22.19 8.46 -9.82
CA ASP A 310 -21.62 7.98 -8.59
C ASP A 310 -21.62 9.06 -7.49
N PRO A 311 -22.73 9.17 -6.75
CA PRO A 311 -22.88 10.14 -5.66
C PRO A 311 -21.91 9.95 -4.47
N THR A 312 -21.20 8.82 -4.43
CA THR A 312 -20.23 8.51 -3.34
C THR A 312 -18.86 9.10 -3.59
N ARG A 313 -18.63 9.64 -4.78
CA ARG A 313 -17.33 10.19 -5.16
C ARG A 313 -17.00 11.43 -4.32
N LEU A 314 -15.80 11.43 -3.71
CA LEU A 314 -15.33 12.53 -2.89
C LEU A 314 -14.19 13.31 -3.55
N GLN A 315 -13.61 12.78 -4.66
CA GLN A 315 -12.42 13.34 -5.24
C GLN A 315 -12.51 13.31 -6.76
N PHE A 316 -12.00 14.38 -7.37
CA PHE A 316 -12.03 14.62 -8.80
C PHE A 316 -10.64 14.97 -9.32
N ASN A 317 -10.25 14.30 -10.39
CA ASN A 317 -8.89 14.37 -10.90
C ASN A 317 -8.71 15.60 -11.80
N ALA A 318 -7.66 16.36 -11.54
CA ALA A 318 -7.19 17.49 -12.34
C ALA A 318 -5.76 17.31 -12.86
N SER A 319 -5.19 16.10 -12.72
CA SER A 319 -3.84 15.81 -13.20
C SER A 319 -3.78 15.87 -14.73
N PHE A 320 -2.70 16.40 -15.25
CA PHE A 320 -2.45 16.40 -16.69
C PHE A 320 -2.29 14.97 -17.23
N ASN A 321 -2.57 14.80 -18.53
CA ASN A 321 -2.42 13.51 -19.20
C ASN A 321 -0.95 13.08 -19.26
N ASP A 322 -0.70 11.81 -19.48
CA ASP A 322 0.63 11.20 -19.49
C ASP A 322 1.59 11.88 -20.50
N SER A 323 2.83 11.42 -20.58
CA SER A 323 3.92 12.11 -21.28
C SER A 323 4.35 13.40 -20.57
N ALA A 324 4.87 13.21 -19.34
CA ALA A 324 5.19 14.30 -18.41
C ALA A 324 6.14 15.38 -18.98
N THR A 325 7.02 15.02 -19.92
CA THR A 325 8.09 15.90 -20.43
C THR A 325 7.72 16.68 -21.68
N SER A 326 6.49 16.56 -22.22
CA SER A 326 6.13 17.19 -23.50
C SER A 326 4.68 17.65 -23.56
N GLY A 327 4.41 18.57 -24.49
CA GLY A 327 3.05 19.00 -24.85
C GLY A 327 2.41 20.01 -23.90
N HIS A 328 3.11 20.53 -22.89
CA HIS A 328 2.56 21.54 -21.99
C HIS A 328 2.29 22.87 -22.72
N CYS A 329 1.21 23.55 -22.31
CA CYS A 329 0.79 24.79 -22.93
C CYS A 329 1.84 25.91 -22.76
N ILE A 330 2.22 26.54 -23.88
CA ILE A 330 3.17 27.65 -23.92
C ILE A 330 2.52 29.02 -24.15
N CYS A 331 1.18 29.10 -24.08
CA CYS A 331 0.52 30.42 -24.18
C CYS A 331 0.94 31.35 -23.04
N GLU A 332 0.92 32.65 -23.30
CA GLU A 332 1.34 33.69 -22.36
C GLU A 332 0.63 33.54 -21.02
N LYS A 333 -0.68 33.41 -20.97
CA LYS A 333 -1.46 33.26 -19.75
C LYS A 333 -1.09 32.04 -18.90
N CYS A 334 -0.74 30.91 -19.52
CA CYS A 334 -0.23 29.75 -18.77
C CYS A 334 1.17 30.01 -18.22
N ARG A 335 2.02 30.71 -18.99
CA ARG A 335 3.39 31.02 -18.59
C ARG A 335 3.46 32.10 -17.50
N ASP A 336 2.47 32.99 -17.39
CA ASP A 336 2.36 33.97 -16.31
C ASP A 336 2.19 33.32 -14.94
N TRP A 337 1.78 32.04 -14.90
CA TRP A 337 1.68 31.28 -13.66
C TRP A 337 2.98 30.54 -13.28
N ASP A 338 3.95 30.49 -14.20
CA ASP A 338 5.23 29.90 -13.92
C ASP A 338 6.07 30.82 -13.02
N VAL A 339 6.82 30.22 -12.11
CA VAL A 339 7.70 30.95 -11.20
C VAL A 339 9.12 30.93 -11.79
N PRO A 340 9.70 32.10 -12.15
CA PRO A 340 11.02 32.16 -12.80
C PRO A 340 12.14 31.53 -11.98
N GLU A 341 12.03 31.56 -10.65
CA GLU A 341 12.99 31.00 -9.69
C GLU A 341 12.84 29.50 -9.50
N ALA A 342 11.73 28.91 -9.99
CA ALA A 342 11.51 27.50 -9.89
C ALA A 342 12.59 26.71 -10.64
N LYS A 343 12.84 25.49 -10.19
CA LYS A 343 13.88 24.64 -10.75
C LYS A 343 13.71 24.45 -12.24
N LYS A 344 14.74 24.72 -13.01
CA LYS A 344 14.73 24.60 -14.45
C LYS A 344 14.82 23.13 -14.87
N ARG A 345 14.00 22.77 -15.86
CA ARG A 345 14.08 21.49 -16.54
C ARG A 345 14.15 21.73 -18.05
N LEU A 346 14.94 20.92 -18.75
CA LEU A 346 14.94 20.92 -20.20
C LEU A 346 13.74 20.08 -20.67
N LEU A 347 12.78 20.73 -21.33
CA LEU A 347 11.69 20.07 -22.04
C LEU A 347 11.91 20.20 -23.52
N SER A 348 11.82 19.10 -24.26
CA SER A 348 12.05 19.10 -25.70
C SER A 348 10.99 18.27 -26.41
N TRP A 349 10.33 18.87 -27.43
CA TRP A 349 9.42 18.17 -28.32
C TRP A 349 9.26 18.93 -29.65
N GLN A 350 8.95 18.23 -30.70
CA GLN A 350 8.71 18.80 -32.06
C GLN A 350 9.83 19.73 -32.56
N GLY A 351 11.09 19.40 -32.29
CA GLY A 351 12.24 20.24 -32.63
C GLY A 351 12.39 21.49 -31.76
N PHE A 352 11.52 21.70 -30.82
CA PHE A 352 11.56 22.76 -29.85
C PHE A 352 12.30 22.28 -28.60
N SER A 353 13.23 23.08 -28.11
CA SER A 353 13.95 22.83 -26.87
C SER A 353 14.00 24.14 -26.07
N GLN A 354 13.58 24.08 -24.83
CA GLN A 354 13.56 25.21 -23.93
C GLN A 354 13.89 24.78 -22.51
N ASP A 355 14.62 25.60 -21.78
CA ASP A 355 14.71 25.52 -20.34
C ASP A 355 13.37 25.94 -19.75
N TYR A 356 12.62 24.99 -19.23
CA TYR A 356 11.40 25.27 -18.48
C TYR A 356 11.69 25.39 -17.00
N VAL A 357 10.92 26.24 -16.32
CA VAL A 357 10.77 26.21 -14.88
C VAL A 357 9.93 24.98 -14.48
N ALA A 358 10.05 24.52 -13.25
CA ALA A 358 9.13 23.51 -12.73
C ALA A 358 7.68 24.03 -12.81
N LEU A 359 6.76 23.17 -13.20
CA LEU A 359 5.36 23.55 -13.45
C LEU A 359 4.45 23.40 -12.23
N SER A 360 5.03 23.12 -11.03
CA SER A 360 4.26 22.87 -9.80
C SER A 360 3.40 24.06 -9.40
N ASP A 361 3.94 25.27 -9.48
CA ASP A 361 3.18 26.50 -9.16
C ASP A 361 2.01 26.71 -10.11
N ARG A 362 2.18 26.42 -11.40
CA ARG A 362 1.12 26.46 -12.39
C ARG A 362 0.03 25.44 -12.07
N ASP A 363 0.42 24.20 -11.78
CA ASP A 363 -0.50 23.10 -11.50
C ASP A 363 -1.30 23.33 -10.21
N VAL A 364 -0.65 23.86 -9.19
CA VAL A 364 -1.30 24.27 -7.94
C VAL A 364 -2.27 25.43 -8.16
N MET A 365 -1.89 26.43 -8.96
CA MET A 365 -2.82 27.54 -9.32
C MET A 365 -4.07 27.01 -10.00
N PHE A 366 -3.91 26.10 -10.98
CA PHE A 366 -5.01 25.46 -11.65
C PHE A 366 -5.89 24.65 -10.69
N ALA A 367 -5.27 23.79 -9.86
CA ALA A 367 -5.98 23.00 -8.87
C ALA A 367 -6.77 23.85 -7.87
N ASN A 368 -6.17 24.94 -7.38
CA ASN A 368 -6.82 25.88 -6.46
C ASN A 368 -8.07 26.54 -7.10
N ILE A 369 -7.98 26.92 -8.37
CA ILE A 369 -9.13 27.48 -9.09
C ILE A 369 -10.27 26.45 -9.14
N LEU A 370 -9.97 25.22 -9.53
CA LEU A 370 -10.96 24.15 -9.60
C LEU A 370 -11.52 23.82 -8.20
N ALA A 371 -10.68 23.75 -7.20
CA ALA A 371 -11.07 23.48 -5.82
C ALA A 371 -12.02 24.54 -5.24
N ARG A 372 -11.78 25.81 -5.52
CA ARG A 372 -12.66 26.91 -5.12
C ARG A 372 -13.99 26.88 -5.88
N LYS A 373 -14.00 26.63 -7.19
CA LYS A 373 -15.22 26.44 -7.97
C LYS A 373 -16.05 25.25 -7.48
N LEU A 374 -15.39 24.14 -7.17
CA LEU A 374 -16.03 22.95 -6.61
C LEU A 374 -16.71 23.24 -5.26
N ARG A 375 -15.99 23.91 -4.35
CA ARG A 375 -16.53 24.35 -3.05
C ARG A 375 -17.69 25.35 -3.21
N GLN A 376 -17.59 26.27 -4.16
CA GLN A 376 -18.67 27.23 -4.44
C GLN A 376 -19.96 26.53 -4.93
N ARG A 377 -19.83 25.51 -5.79
CA ARG A 377 -20.98 24.77 -6.33
C ARG A 377 -21.58 23.79 -5.30
N TYR A 378 -20.76 23.24 -4.40
CA TYR A 378 -21.15 22.24 -3.41
C TYR A 378 -20.65 22.63 -2.01
N PRO A 379 -21.19 23.72 -1.40
CA PRO A 379 -20.62 24.30 -0.17
C PRO A 379 -20.72 23.35 1.05
N ASP A 380 -21.73 22.47 1.07
CA ASP A 380 -22.00 21.54 2.18
C ASP A 380 -21.31 20.18 1.99
N LYS A 381 -20.44 20.04 0.99
CA LYS A 381 -19.76 18.79 0.65
C LYS A 381 -18.26 18.90 0.83
N GLU A 382 -17.68 17.86 1.40
CA GLU A 382 -16.23 17.73 1.52
C GLU A 382 -15.66 17.05 0.26
N TYR A 383 -15.51 17.83 -0.81
CA TYR A 383 -14.96 17.37 -2.08
C TYR A 383 -13.54 17.85 -2.29
N TYR A 384 -12.74 17.00 -2.93
CA TYR A 384 -11.32 17.22 -3.16
C TYR A 384 -10.98 17.26 -4.65
N VAL A 385 -9.97 18.07 -5.00
CA VAL A 385 -9.31 18.07 -6.31
C VAL A 385 -7.94 17.40 -6.16
N SER A 386 -7.61 16.46 -7.03
CA SER A 386 -6.30 15.79 -6.99
C SER A 386 -5.42 16.14 -8.17
N ILE A 387 -4.14 16.31 -7.89
CA ILE A 387 -3.07 16.51 -8.88
C ILE A 387 -1.88 15.56 -8.58
N PHE A 388 -0.99 15.43 -9.57
CA PHE A 388 0.25 14.67 -9.41
C PHE A 388 1.44 15.57 -9.11
N GLY A 389 2.28 15.15 -8.16
CA GLY A 389 3.68 15.54 -8.09
C GLY A 389 4.51 14.63 -8.98
N TYR A 390 4.46 14.81 -10.32
CA TYR A 390 5.05 13.90 -11.31
C TYR A 390 5.75 14.66 -12.42
N GLY A 391 6.93 14.19 -12.85
CA GLY A 391 7.67 14.84 -13.90
C GLY A 391 7.95 16.31 -13.58
N PRO A 392 7.49 17.29 -14.39
CA PRO A 392 7.75 18.72 -14.16
C PRO A 392 7.05 19.31 -12.93
N THR A 393 6.11 18.59 -12.31
CA THR A 393 5.44 19.00 -11.07
C THR A 393 5.92 18.22 -9.85
N ARG A 394 6.98 17.41 -9.98
CA ARG A 394 7.55 16.66 -8.86
C ARG A 394 8.22 17.53 -7.79
N PRO A 395 8.98 18.59 -8.11
CA PRO A 395 9.41 19.57 -7.12
C PRO A 395 8.21 20.29 -6.50
N ALA A 396 8.30 20.64 -5.21
CA ALA A 396 7.24 21.41 -4.56
C ALA A 396 7.11 22.82 -5.17
N PRO A 397 5.91 23.43 -5.11
CA PRO A 397 5.71 24.80 -5.56
C PRO A 397 6.48 25.78 -4.65
N LEU A 398 6.99 26.86 -5.23
CA LEU A 398 7.74 27.89 -4.51
C LEU A 398 6.85 29.03 -4.00
N LYS A 399 5.79 29.36 -4.75
CA LYS A 399 4.96 30.54 -4.50
C LYS A 399 3.52 30.19 -4.14
N ASN A 400 2.93 29.26 -4.87
CA ASN A 400 1.52 28.92 -4.73
C ASN A 400 1.32 27.80 -3.71
N LYS A 401 0.61 28.09 -2.62
CA LYS A 401 0.24 27.05 -1.65
C LYS A 401 -1.04 26.35 -2.10
N PRO A 402 -1.09 24.99 -2.04
CA PRO A 402 -2.32 24.26 -2.29
C PRO A 402 -3.43 24.62 -1.28
N ASP A 403 -4.67 24.78 -1.76
CA ASP A 403 -5.85 24.92 -0.90
C ASP A 403 -6.08 23.62 -0.09
N ASP A 404 -6.80 23.71 1.03
CA ASP A 404 -7.00 22.60 1.98
C ASP A 404 -7.79 21.40 1.40
N ASN A 405 -8.52 21.61 0.30
CA ASN A 405 -9.22 20.58 -0.46
C ASN A 405 -8.48 20.16 -1.75
N VAL A 406 -7.20 20.48 -1.88
CA VAL A 406 -6.31 19.90 -2.89
C VAL A 406 -5.56 18.71 -2.31
N LEU A 407 -5.46 17.63 -3.09
CA LEU A 407 -4.69 16.43 -2.77
C LEU A 407 -3.54 16.29 -3.75
N VAL A 408 -2.38 15.86 -3.28
CA VAL A 408 -1.22 15.63 -4.15
C VAL A 408 -0.79 14.16 -4.07
N SER A 409 -0.79 13.47 -5.20
CA SER A 409 -0.19 12.16 -5.34
C SER A 409 1.24 12.31 -5.83
N HIS A 410 2.19 12.14 -4.94
CA HIS A 410 3.60 12.32 -5.26
C HIS A 410 4.21 11.05 -5.83
N VAL A 411 4.65 11.15 -7.09
CA VAL A 411 5.21 10.05 -7.86
C VAL A 411 6.73 10.15 -7.83
N SER A 412 7.34 9.58 -6.80
CA SER A 412 8.79 9.46 -6.68
C SER A 412 9.17 8.08 -6.20
N SER A 413 10.22 7.52 -6.74
CA SER A 413 10.61 6.14 -6.56
C SER A 413 11.79 5.98 -5.60
N PHE A 414 11.80 6.70 -4.47
CA PHE A 414 12.80 6.45 -3.43
C PHE A 414 12.53 5.17 -2.64
N PHE A 415 11.37 4.55 -2.86
CA PHE A 415 11.04 3.22 -2.37
C PHE A 415 12.04 2.20 -2.90
N ALA A 416 12.48 1.32 -2.03
CA ALA A 416 13.33 0.20 -2.38
C ALA A 416 14.74 0.56 -2.91
N GLY A 417 15.19 1.80 -2.76
CA GLY A 417 16.54 2.20 -3.20
C GLY A 417 16.82 1.87 -4.66
N ALA A 418 15.76 1.72 -5.46
CA ALA A 418 15.89 1.75 -6.90
C ALA A 418 16.31 3.15 -7.25
N ALA A 419 17.53 3.37 -7.10
CA ALA A 419 18.18 4.63 -7.23
C ALA A 419 17.21 5.81 -7.12
N ASP A 420 17.51 6.75 -6.33
CA ASP A 420 17.22 8.11 -6.71
C ASP A 420 17.64 8.37 -8.20
N SER A 421 18.00 7.30 -8.90
CA SER A 421 18.09 7.09 -10.34
C SER A 421 16.72 6.87 -10.96
N ASP A 422 15.73 7.58 -10.53
CA ASP A 422 14.76 8.01 -11.50
C ASP A 422 15.58 8.63 -12.61
N SER A 423 15.56 7.99 -13.75
CA SER A 423 16.22 8.43 -14.98
C SER A 423 15.82 9.85 -15.41
N ASP A 424 14.92 10.46 -14.69
CA ASP A 424 14.69 11.88 -14.63
C ASP A 424 15.88 12.55 -13.92
N SER A 425 17.04 12.39 -14.52
CA SER A 425 18.31 13.08 -14.21
C SER A 425 18.22 14.60 -14.26
N TYR A 426 17.01 15.15 -14.25
CA TYR A 426 16.77 16.58 -14.35
C TYR A 426 16.98 17.31 -13.03
N ASP A 427 16.85 16.58 -11.95
CA ASP A 427 16.99 17.13 -10.60
C ASP A 427 18.00 16.32 -9.81
N ASN A 428 19.09 16.99 -9.40
CA ASN A 428 20.03 16.44 -8.42
C ASN A 428 19.39 16.27 -7.01
N GLU A 429 18.12 16.54 -6.87
CA GLU A 429 17.38 16.36 -5.64
C GLU A 429 16.84 14.93 -5.53
N LYS A 430 17.00 14.39 -4.35
CA LYS A 430 16.43 13.09 -4.03
C LYS A 430 14.90 13.14 -4.05
N GLY A 431 14.24 12.14 -4.57
CA GLY A 431 12.79 12.03 -4.58
C GLY A 431 12.17 12.12 -3.17
N SER A 432 12.90 11.65 -2.15
CA SER A 432 12.52 11.83 -0.74
C SER A 432 12.50 13.30 -0.31
N GLN A 433 13.48 14.11 -0.73
CA GLN A 433 13.48 15.54 -0.41
C GLN A 433 12.30 16.26 -1.09
N GLN A 434 12.01 15.96 -2.34
CA GLN A 434 10.86 16.53 -3.05
C GLN A 434 9.53 16.17 -2.39
N PHE A 435 9.41 14.93 -1.87
CA PHE A 435 8.25 14.52 -1.08
C PHE A 435 8.13 15.32 0.21
N ALA A 436 9.24 15.49 0.95
CA ALA A 436 9.28 16.26 2.19
C ALA A 436 8.92 17.74 1.94
N ASP A 437 9.42 18.34 0.86
CA ASP A 437 9.13 19.72 0.49
C ASP A 437 7.62 19.91 0.16
N TRP A 438 7.00 18.96 -0.55
CA TRP A 438 5.56 18.97 -0.76
C TRP A 438 4.79 18.82 0.55
N ALA A 439 5.19 17.91 1.44
CA ALA A 439 4.58 17.73 2.74
C ALA A 439 4.64 19.01 3.59
N ALA A 440 5.76 19.75 3.51
CA ALA A 440 5.95 21.01 4.21
C ALA A 440 4.98 22.12 3.76
N THR A 441 4.35 22.01 2.58
CA THR A 441 3.27 22.93 2.17
C THR A 441 2.00 22.77 3.00
N GLY A 442 1.87 21.66 3.75
CA GLY A 442 0.67 21.30 4.52
C GLY A 442 -0.43 20.66 3.70
N VAL A 443 -0.17 20.29 2.43
CA VAL A 443 -1.11 19.56 1.58
C VAL A 443 -1.34 18.15 2.10
N LYS A 444 -2.54 17.59 1.84
CA LYS A 444 -2.77 16.16 2.01
C LYS A 444 -2.01 15.41 0.92
N ILE A 445 -0.90 14.78 1.29
CA ILE A 445 0.01 14.11 0.37
C ILE A 445 -0.15 12.59 0.41
N PHE A 446 -0.07 11.99 -0.76
CA PHE A 446 -0.09 10.54 -0.97
C PHE A 446 1.25 10.11 -1.57
N TYR A 447 1.79 9.02 -1.09
CA TYR A 447 2.96 8.39 -1.68
C TYR A 447 2.54 7.35 -2.72
N ARG A 448 2.83 7.64 -3.99
CA ARG A 448 2.46 6.80 -5.15
C ARG A 448 3.70 6.54 -6.02
N PRO A 449 4.63 5.71 -5.58
CA PRO A 449 5.80 5.42 -6.38
C PRO A 449 5.46 4.60 -7.62
N ASN A 450 6.10 4.94 -8.75
CA ASN A 450 6.24 4.01 -9.86
C ASN A 450 7.42 3.12 -9.53
N LEU A 451 7.17 1.84 -9.28
CA LEU A 451 8.24 0.95 -8.88
C LEU A 451 9.08 0.51 -10.10
N PRO A 452 10.40 0.28 -9.90
CA PRO A 452 11.33 -0.04 -10.98
C PRO A 452 11.02 -1.34 -11.73
N GLY A 453 10.11 -2.15 -11.22
CA GLY A 453 9.64 -3.34 -11.91
C GLY A 453 9.16 -3.12 -13.33
N GLN A 454 8.79 -1.89 -13.67
CA GLN A 454 8.42 -1.53 -15.05
C GLN A 454 9.60 -1.49 -16.03
N GLY A 455 10.83 -1.39 -15.59
CA GLY A 455 11.94 -1.17 -16.51
C GLY A 455 13.22 -1.97 -16.29
N GLY A 456 13.45 -2.55 -15.13
CA GLY A 456 14.77 -3.06 -14.79
C GLY A 456 14.80 -4.49 -14.27
N LEU A 457 14.16 -4.76 -13.15
CA LEU A 457 14.21 -6.08 -12.51
C LEU A 457 13.24 -7.08 -13.13
N GLY A 458 12.22 -6.58 -13.80
CA GLY A 458 11.15 -7.39 -14.37
C GLY A 458 10.23 -7.90 -13.28
N TYR A 459 8.99 -7.73 -13.52
CA TYR A 459 7.88 -8.21 -12.73
C TYR A 459 8.07 -9.66 -12.30
N LEU A 460 7.63 -9.99 -11.09
CA LEU A 460 7.63 -11.34 -10.53
C LEU A 460 9.01 -11.94 -10.17
N LEU A 461 10.09 -11.21 -10.36
CA LEU A 461 11.39 -11.61 -9.83
C LEU A 461 11.55 -11.15 -8.38
N PRO A 462 12.38 -11.81 -7.56
CA PRO A 462 12.53 -11.43 -6.15
C PRO A 462 13.08 -10.01 -6.01
N ASP A 463 12.25 -9.12 -5.50
CA ASP A 463 12.62 -7.76 -5.12
C ASP A 463 12.18 -7.54 -3.66
N VAL A 464 13.06 -7.85 -2.73
CA VAL A 464 12.77 -7.89 -1.29
C VAL A 464 13.68 -6.93 -0.49
N PRO A 465 13.53 -5.62 -0.66
CA PRO A 465 14.37 -4.61 0.00
C PRO A 465 13.84 -4.28 1.40
N PHE A 466 13.88 -5.22 2.34
CA PHE A 466 13.24 -5.10 3.64
C PHE A 466 13.67 -3.84 4.40
N GLY A 467 14.98 -3.57 4.50
CA GLY A 467 15.49 -2.39 5.20
C GLY A 467 14.98 -1.09 4.58
N ARG A 468 14.99 -0.98 3.24
CA ARG A 468 14.51 0.20 2.52
C ARG A 468 13.01 0.42 2.68
N VAL A 469 12.24 -0.65 2.73
CA VAL A 469 10.79 -0.59 2.99
C VAL A 469 10.52 0.00 4.36
N MET A 470 11.21 -0.47 5.40
CA MET A 470 11.09 0.05 6.76
C MET A 470 11.40 1.55 6.84
N GLU A 471 12.51 1.97 6.23
CA GLU A 471 12.91 3.38 6.13
C GLU A 471 11.86 4.21 5.41
N THR A 472 11.33 3.72 4.28
CA THR A 472 10.34 4.44 3.47
C THR A 472 9.03 4.64 4.22
N PHE A 473 8.47 3.60 4.84
CA PHE A 473 7.20 3.73 5.56
C PHE A 473 7.30 4.69 6.73
N ARG A 474 8.41 4.64 7.49
CA ARG A 474 8.68 5.59 8.57
C ARG A 474 8.82 7.01 8.03
N PHE A 475 9.62 7.20 6.98
CA PHE A 475 9.86 8.51 6.38
C PHE A 475 8.56 9.17 5.91
N VAL A 476 7.73 8.47 5.14
CA VAL A 476 6.48 9.07 4.64
C VAL A 476 5.50 9.37 5.78
N ALA A 477 5.46 8.54 6.82
CA ALA A 477 4.64 8.79 7.99
C ALA A 477 5.10 10.03 8.78
N GLU A 478 6.40 10.21 8.98
CA GLU A 478 6.99 11.40 9.61
C GLU A 478 6.73 12.68 8.82
N HIS A 479 6.42 12.56 7.51
CA HIS A 479 6.06 13.67 6.63
C HIS A 479 4.55 13.75 6.35
N ASN A 480 3.71 13.32 7.29
CA ASN A 480 2.24 13.44 7.24
C ASN A 480 1.59 12.81 5.99
N CYS A 481 2.15 11.72 5.47
CA CYS A 481 1.57 10.97 4.39
C CYS A 481 0.16 10.48 4.77
N THR A 482 -0.83 10.87 3.99
CA THR A 482 -2.23 10.49 4.22
C THR A 482 -2.53 9.09 3.68
N GLY A 483 -1.83 8.67 2.63
CA GLY A 483 -2.08 7.38 2.01
C GLY A 483 -0.94 6.88 1.13
N ILE A 484 -0.91 5.57 0.93
CA ILE A 484 0.08 4.89 0.11
C ILE A 484 -0.63 4.07 -0.96
N TYR A 485 -0.13 4.18 -2.17
CA TYR A 485 -0.53 3.35 -3.31
C TYR A 485 0.73 2.99 -4.11
N PHE A 486 1.02 1.71 -4.23
CA PHE A 486 2.11 1.25 -5.08
C PHE A 486 1.58 0.89 -6.46
N ASP A 487 1.99 1.66 -7.47
CA ASP A 487 1.74 1.26 -8.84
C ASP A 487 2.71 0.13 -9.20
N THR A 488 2.17 -1.05 -9.52
CA THR A 488 2.95 -2.19 -10.03
C THR A 488 3.63 -3.16 -9.06
N ILE A 489 3.27 -3.23 -7.77
CA ILE A 489 3.62 -4.43 -7.00
C ILE A 489 2.63 -5.54 -7.34
N ASN A 490 3.07 -6.46 -8.19
CA ASN A 490 2.26 -7.60 -8.64
C ASN A 490 2.41 -8.81 -7.71
N GLU A 491 1.34 -9.56 -7.51
CA GLU A 491 1.36 -10.77 -6.68
C GLU A 491 2.39 -11.78 -7.17
N CYS A 492 3.31 -12.14 -6.28
CA CYS A 492 4.20 -13.28 -6.40
C CYS A 492 4.55 -13.80 -5.01
N TRP A 493 3.59 -14.41 -4.35
CA TRP A 493 3.68 -14.82 -2.95
C TRP A 493 4.83 -15.80 -2.66
N PRO A 494 5.14 -16.79 -3.52
CA PRO A 494 6.23 -17.71 -3.23
C PRO A 494 7.61 -17.06 -3.14
N THR A 495 7.81 -15.89 -3.79
CA THR A 495 9.09 -15.16 -3.77
C THR A 495 9.08 -13.97 -2.82
N GLN A 496 7.95 -13.26 -2.72
CA GLN A 496 7.87 -11.95 -2.06
C GLN A 496 6.93 -11.94 -0.84
N GLY A 497 6.43 -13.08 -0.40
CA GLY A 497 5.47 -13.18 0.70
C GLY A 497 5.86 -12.38 1.96
N PRO A 498 7.09 -12.50 2.50
CA PRO A 498 7.51 -11.72 3.66
C PRO A 498 7.49 -10.21 3.42
N LEU A 499 7.79 -9.76 2.20
CA LEU A 499 7.72 -8.34 1.84
C LEU A 499 6.29 -7.81 1.95
N TYR A 500 5.33 -8.53 1.39
CA TYR A 500 3.93 -8.11 1.45
C TYR A 500 3.39 -8.10 2.87
N TYR A 501 3.76 -9.10 3.68
CA TYR A 501 3.43 -9.18 5.10
C TYR A 501 4.01 -7.98 5.87
N LEU A 502 5.29 -7.69 5.68
CA LEU A 502 5.97 -6.53 6.27
C LEU A 502 5.28 -5.21 5.87
N MET A 503 5.01 -5.03 4.57
CA MET A 503 4.37 -3.80 4.06
C MET A 503 2.97 -3.60 4.65
N ALA A 504 2.19 -4.66 4.81
CA ALA A 504 0.86 -4.60 5.41
C ALA A 504 0.92 -4.15 6.88
N HIS A 505 1.85 -4.71 7.66
CA HIS A 505 2.07 -4.32 9.04
C HIS A 505 2.54 -2.87 9.19
N LEU A 506 3.49 -2.44 8.35
CA LEU A 506 4.00 -1.07 8.35
C LEU A 506 2.99 -0.06 7.82
N ALA A 507 2.12 -0.45 6.90
CA ALA A 507 1.02 0.40 6.46
C ALA A 507 0.02 0.66 7.60
N TRP A 508 -0.23 -0.32 8.47
CA TRP A 508 -1.06 -0.16 9.65
C TRP A 508 -0.35 0.67 10.73
N ASN A 509 0.90 0.34 11.05
CA ASN A 509 1.71 1.08 12.01
C ASN A 509 3.18 1.18 11.55
N PRO A 510 3.59 2.31 10.95
CA PRO A 510 4.91 2.49 10.33
C PRO A 510 6.07 2.55 11.34
N TYR A 511 5.77 2.60 12.63
CA TYR A 511 6.77 2.69 13.69
C TYR A 511 7.12 1.34 14.35
N GLN A 512 6.52 0.25 13.88
CA GLN A 512 6.85 -1.09 14.34
C GLN A 512 8.29 -1.48 13.97
N ASP A 513 8.87 -2.39 14.74
CA ASP A 513 10.12 -3.04 14.39
C ASP A 513 9.87 -4.05 13.26
N GLY A 514 10.28 -3.70 12.06
CA GLY A 514 10.07 -4.51 10.86
C GLY A 514 10.87 -5.82 10.90
N TYR A 515 12.04 -5.86 11.55
CA TYR A 515 12.79 -7.10 11.69
C TYR A 515 12.10 -8.04 12.67
N ALA A 516 11.48 -7.55 13.74
CA ALA A 516 10.66 -8.37 14.63
C ALA A 516 9.43 -8.93 13.90
N ILE A 517 8.80 -8.16 13.01
CA ILE A 517 7.70 -8.63 12.14
C ILE A 517 8.18 -9.78 11.23
N LEU A 518 9.34 -9.63 10.60
CA LEU A 518 9.92 -10.67 9.74
C LEU A 518 10.32 -11.92 10.54
N ASP A 519 10.88 -11.75 11.73
CA ASP A 519 11.23 -12.87 12.60
C ASP A 519 9.99 -13.64 13.06
N ASP A 520 8.90 -12.95 13.41
CA ASP A 520 7.60 -13.57 13.68
C ASP A 520 7.08 -14.34 12.45
N TYR A 521 7.15 -13.74 11.25
CA TYR A 521 6.77 -14.41 10.00
C TYR A 521 7.54 -15.71 9.79
N TYR A 522 8.87 -15.71 9.99
CA TYR A 522 9.69 -16.92 9.82
C TYR A 522 9.39 -17.97 10.89
N GLN A 523 9.29 -17.57 12.15
CA GLN A 523 8.99 -18.48 13.25
C GLN A 523 7.60 -19.13 13.10
N ARG A 524 6.59 -18.30 12.81
CA ARG A 524 5.22 -18.78 12.68
C ARG A 524 5.01 -19.56 11.37
N GLY A 525 5.64 -19.13 10.31
CA GLY A 525 5.53 -19.75 9.00
C GLY A 525 6.25 -21.09 8.87
N PHE A 526 7.43 -21.21 9.47
CA PHE A 526 8.34 -22.32 9.16
C PHE A 526 8.86 -23.07 10.40
N GLY A 527 8.48 -22.64 11.58
CA GLY A 527 8.77 -23.31 12.85
C GLY A 527 10.25 -23.68 13.00
N PRO A 528 10.60 -25.00 13.08
CA PRO A 528 11.99 -25.43 13.25
C PRO A 528 12.94 -24.94 12.13
N ALA A 529 12.43 -24.67 10.93
CA ALA A 529 13.22 -24.18 9.78
C ALA A 529 13.26 -22.65 9.68
N ALA A 530 12.78 -21.91 10.66
CA ALA A 530 12.75 -20.45 10.64
C ALA A 530 14.12 -19.82 10.33
N GLY A 531 15.19 -20.36 10.89
CA GLY A 531 16.57 -19.88 10.66
C GLY A 531 17.01 -20.03 9.21
N GLN A 532 16.70 -21.15 8.58
CA GLN A 532 17.02 -21.41 7.16
C GLN A 532 16.24 -20.48 6.23
N LEU A 533 14.95 -20.28 6.52
CA LEU A 533 14.12 -19.40 5.73
C LEU A 533 14.50 -17.92 5.92
N LYS A 534 14.84 -17.51 7.13
CA LYS A 534 15.46 -16.19 7.36
C LYS A 534 16.73 -16.02 6.53
N ALA A 535 17.64 -16.99 6.55
CA ALA A 535 18.86 -16.94 5.74
C ALA A 535 18.57 -16.94 4.23
N TYR A 536 17.54 -17.64 3.77
CA TYR A 536 17.11 -17.63 2.38
C TYR A 536 16.66 -16.24 1.92
N TRP A 537 15.78 -15.57 2.66
CA TRP A 537 15.33 -14.22 2.29
C TRP A 537 16.39 -13.15 2.52
N THR A 538 17.27 -13.31 3.52
CA THR A 538 18.46 -12.45 3.67
C THR A 538 19.37 -12.56 2.45
N LEU A 539 19.61 -13.77 1.94
CA LEU A 539 20.38 -13.97 0.69
C LEU A 539 19.73 -13.26 -0.51
N LEU A 540 18.40 -13.28 -0.61
CA LEU A 540 17.66 -12.56 -1.65
C LEU A 540 17.85 -11.04 -1.52
N GLU A 541 17.72 -10.49 -0.31
CA GLU A 541 17.90 -9.06 -0.05
C GLU A 541 19.34 -8.61 -0.35
N GLU A 542 20.34 -9.34 0.14
CA GLU A 542 21.75 -9.06 -0.11
C GLU A 542 22.09 -9.11 -1.62
N THR A 543 21.54 -10.12 -2.32
CA THR A 543 21.75 -10.27 -3.78
C THR A 543 21.11 -9.12 -4.53
N ARG A 544 19.91 -8.74 -4.15
CA ARG A 544 19.19 -7.59 -4.69
C ARG A 544 19.98 -6.29 -4.47
N ASN A 545 20.44 -6.04 -3.25
CA ASN A 545 21.21 -4.84 -2.92
C ASN A 545 22.52 -4.80 -3.71
N ARG A 546 23.26 -5.91 -3.76
CA ARG A 546 24.47 -6.04 -4.59
C ARG A 546 24.18 -5.75 -6.08
N MET A 547 23.04 -6.19 -6.60
CA MET A 547 22.64 -5.94 -7.98
C MET A 547 22.42 -4.44 -8.23
N VAL A 548 21.72 -3.77 -7.35
CA VAL A 548 21.42 -2.33 -7.47
C VAL A 548 22.68 -1.48 -7.31
N ASP A 549 23.45 -1.71 -6.24
CA ASP A 549 24.67 -0.95 -5.93
C ASP A 549 25.77 -1.20 -6.98
N GLY A 550 25.88 -2.44 -7.45
CA GLY A 550 26.85 -2.83 -8.47
C GLY A 550 26.40 -2.57 -9.91
N LYS A 551 25.18 -2.06 -10.12
CA LYS A 551 24.56 -1.88 -11.46
C LYS A 551 24.61 -3.16 -12.30
N LEU A 552 24.43 -4.31 -11.65
CA LEU A 552 24.44 -5.62 -12.31
C LEU A 552 23.08 -5.90 -12.96
N THR A 553 23.10 -6.65 -14.05
CA THR A 553 21.87 -7.24 -14.59
C THR A 553 21.38 -8.35 -13.67
N PHE A 554 20.09 -8.70 -13.76
CA PHE A 554 19.52 -9.78 -12.96
C PHE A 554 20.29 -11.10 -13.14
N PRO A 555 20.61 -11.57 -14.37
CA PRO A 555 21.41 -12.79 -14.54
C PRO A 555 22.82 -12.75 -13.94
N GLN A 556 23.43 -11.56 -13.86
CA GLN A 556 24.75 -11.40 -13.24
C GLN A 556 24.69 -11.48 -11.71
N ALA A 557 23.64 -10.98 -11.11
CA ALA A 557 23.48 -11.02 -9.66
C ALA A 557 22.95 -12.37 -9.16
N TYR A 558 21.94 -12.92 -9.86
CA TYR A 558 21.32 -14.21 -9.57
C TYR A 558 21.96 -15.31 -10.41
N ASP A 559 23.23 -15.57 -10.15
CA ASP A 559 24.08 -16.51 -10.86
C ASP A 559 23.93 -17.96 -10.34
N ALA A 560 24.73 -18.88 -10.89
CA ALA A 560 24.73 -20.28 -10.49
C ALA A 560 25.10 -20.47 -9.00
N ALA A 561 25.99 -19.64 -8.46
CA ALA A 561 26.38 -19.70 -7.05
C ALA A 561 25.21 -19.30 -6.14
N PHE A 562 24.46 -18.26 -6.52
CA PHE A 562 23.23 -17.87 -5.84
C PHE A 562 22.22 -19.03 -5.79
N TYR A 563 21.89 -19.63 -6.95
CA TYR A 563 20.89 -20.72 -6.99
C TYR A 563 21.34 -21.95 -6.20
N LYS A 564 22.65 -22.28 -6.24
CA LYS A 564 23.19 -23.36 -5.42
C LYS A 564 23.02 -23.10 -3.93
N ARG A 565 23.32 -21.87 -3.47
CA ARG A 565 23.18 -21.51 -2.06
C ARG A 565 21.71 -21.45 -1.63
N ALA A 566 20.85 -20.83 -2.45
CA ALA A 566 19.42 -20.72 -2.19
C ALA A 566 18.75 -22.11 -2.11
N SER A 567 19.04 -23.02 -3.06
CA SER A 567 18.54 -24.40 -3.01
C SER A 567 19.05 -25.13 -1.77
N GLY A 568 20.34 -24.99 -1.43
CA GLY A 568 20.93 -25.62 -0.25
C GLY A 568 20.22 -25.20 1.05
N LEU A 569 19.86 -23.92 1.19
CA LEU A 569 19.10 -23.44 2.37
C LEU A 569 17.71 -24.07 2.44
N LEU A 570 17.03 -24.26 1.32
CA LEU A 570 15.74 -24.94 1.29
C LEU A 570 15.87 -26.46 1.55
N ASP A 571 16.96 -27.08 1.09
CA ASP A 571 17.25 -28.50 1.39
C ASP A 571 17.55 -28.71 2.90
N GLU A 572 18.32 -27.80 3.48
CA GLU A 572 18.55 -27.75 4.95
C GLU A 572 17.23 -27.56 5.71
N ALA A 573 16.32 -26.70 5.22
CA ALA A 573 15.02 -26.47 5.81
C ALA A 573 14.13 -27.74 5.76
N ASP A 574 14.07 -28.42 4.60
CA ASP A 574 13.32 -29.68 4.46
C ASP A 574 13.85 -30.76 5.42
N ALA A 575 15.17 -30.86 5.58
CA ALA A 575 15.78 -31.80 6.52
C ALA A 575 15.40 -31.53 7.97
N VAL A 576 15.35 -30.26 8.36
CA VAL A 576 15.00 -29.85 9.75
C VAL A 576 13.53 -30.15 10.05
N VAL A 577 12.62 -29.98 9.09
CA VAL A 577 11.19 -30.22 9.30
C VAL A 577 10.72 -31.65 9.01
N ALA A 578 11.61 -32.57 8.66
CA ALA A 578 11.26 -33.94 8.23
C ALA A 578 10.40 -34.73 9.26
N LYS A 579 10.49 -34.35 10.54
CA LYS A 579 9.70 -34.94 11.65
C LYS A 579 8.76 -33.95 12.31
N ALA A 580 8.63 -32.74 11.75
CA ALA A 580 7.74 -31.69 12.25
C ALA A 580 6.33 -31.81 11.59
N PRO A 581 5.33 -31.06 12.06
CA PRO A 581 4.02 -31.02 11.39
C PRO A 581 4.13 -30.72 9.89
N GLU A 582 3.36 -31.45 9.07
CA GLU A 582 3.38 -31.40 7.60
C GLU A 582 3.22 -29.99 7.03
N ILE A 583 2.55 -29.09 7.76
CA ILE A 583 2.35 -27.72 7.30
C ILE A 583 3.66 -27.02 6.97
N TYR A 584 4.74 -27.27 7.72
CA TYR A 584 6.02 -26.63 7.47
C TYR A 584 6.66 -27.11 6.17
N SER A 585 6.65 -28.40 5.89
CA SER A 585 7.17 -28.94 4.62
C SER A 585 6.36 -28.44 3.41
N ARG A 586 5.03 -28.34 3.54
CA ARG A 586 4.17 -27.77 2.49
C ARG A 586 4.49 -26.29 2.24
N ARG A 587 4.78 -25.51 3.29
CA ARG A 587 5.16 -24.10 3.20
C ARG A 587 6.54 -23.92 2.56
N ILE A 588 7.52 -24.78 2.90
CA ILE A 588 8.84 -24.79 2.26
C ILE A 588 8.70 -25.13 0.78
N ALA A 589 7.91 -26.15 0.44
CA ALA A 589 7.63 -26.49 -0.95
C ALA A 589 7.00 -25.33 -1.74
N PHE A 590 6.16 -24.53 -1.09
CA PHE A 590 5.61 -23.32 -1.70
C PHE A 590 6.69 -22.28 -2.02
N VAL A 591 7.64 -22.03 -1.11
CA VAL A 591 8.79 -21.14 -1.36
C VAL A 591 9.67 -21.69 -2.48
N ARG A 592 9.88 -23.00 -2.53
CA ARG A 592 10.65 -23.68 -3.60
C ARG A 592 10.05 -23.46 -4.99
N VAL A 593 8.72 -23.41 -5.11
CA VAL A 593 8.05 -23.03 -6.37
C VAL A 593 8.50 -21.64 -6.85
N GLY A 594 8.66 -20.68 -5.92
CA GLY A 594 9.14 -19.34 -6.24
C GLY A 594 10.59 -19.33 -6.75
N LEU A 595 11.46 -20.09 -6.10
CA LEU A 595 12.86 -20.21 -6.51
C LEU A 595 12.99 -20.83 -7.93
N GLU A 596 12.24 -21.90 -8.20
CA GLU A 596 12.22 -22.55 -9.50
C GLU A 596 11.63 -21.65 -10.60
N PHE A 597 10.55 -20.93 -10.30
CA PHE A 597 10.00 -19.95 -11.23
C PHE A 597 11.03 -18.87 -11.57
N THR A 598 11.71 -18.32 -10.55
CA THR A 598 12.76 -17.31 -10.72
C THR A 598 13.92 -17.85 -11.57
N ARG A 599 14.39 -19.07 -11.30
CA ARG A 599 15.50 -19.69 -12.02
C ARG A 599 15.17 -19.87 -13.50
N LYS A 600 13.98 -20.41 -13.80
CA LYS A 600 13.52 -20.61 -15.19
C LYS A 600 13.35 -19.28 -15.93
N LEU A 601 12.78 -18.27 -15.28
CA LEU A 601 12.62 -16.95 -15.90
C LEU A 601 13.96 -16.25 -16.14
N ASN A 602 14.93 -16.43 -15.25
CA ASN A 602 16.30 -15.95 -15.43
C ASN A 602 16.98 -16.63 -16.63
N GLU A 603 16.83 -17.95 -16.77
CA GLU A 603 17.32 -18.70 -17.94
C GLU A 603 16.70 -18.19 -19.25
N VAL A 604 15.38 -17.92 -19.25
CA VAL A 604 14.70 -17.30 -20.40
C VAL A 604 15.33 -15.97 -20.77
N ARG A 605 15.65 -15.12 -19.80
CA ARG A 605 16.28 -13.80 -20.08
C ARG A 605 17.64 -13.92 -20.71
N VAL A 606 18.51 -14.79 -20.18
CA VAL A 606 19.83 -15.04 -20.74
C VAL A 606 19.73 -15.55 -22.18
N LEU A 607 18.86 -16.51 -22.44
CA LEU A 607 18.68 -17.10 -23.77
C LEU A 607 18.03 -16.12 -24.75
N MET A 608 17.09 -15.30 -24.32
CA MET A 608 16.51 -14.25 -25.17
C MET A 608 17.49 -13.15 -25.51
N ASP A 609 18.42 -12.82 -24.61
CA ASP A 609 19.51 -11.88 -24.91
C ASP A 609 20.46 -12.46 -25.99
N ARG A 610 20.86 -13.72 -25.85
CA ARG A 610 21.61 -14.45 -26.90
C ARG A 610 20.86 -14.46 -28.23
N TYR A 611 19.60 -14.81 -28.23
CA TYR A 611 18.75 -14.85 -29.43
C TYR A 611 18.65 -13.48 -30.12
N LYS A 612 18.43 -12.42 -29.35
CA LYS A 612 18.38 -11.04 -29.86
C LYS A 612 19.75 -10.58 -30.41
N THR A 613 20.82 -10.87 -29.69
CA THR A 613 22.19 -10.54 -30.09
C THR A 613 22.61 -11.24 -31.41
N SER A 614 22.18 -12.48 -31.62
CA SER A 614 22.33 -13.22 -32.85
C SER A 614 21.40 -12.77 -33.99
N LYS A 615 20.61 -11.72 -33.78
CA LYS A 615 19.54 -11.26 -34.72
C LYS A 615 18.53 -12.34 -35.09
N GLY A 616 18.29 -13.28 -34.18
CA GLY A 616 17.35 -14.38 -34.39
C GLY A 616 17.93 -15.65 -35.00
N GLU A 617 19.24 -15.76 -35.14
CA GLU A 617 19.90 -16.92 -35.73
C GLU A 617 20.19 -18.05 -34.73
N ASP A 618 20.22 -17.76 -33.40
CA ASP A 618 20.42 -18.77 -32.34
C ASP A 618 19.14 -19.58 -32.12
N LYS A 619 18.95 -20.59 -33.00
CA LYS A 619 17.74 -21.45 -32.93
C LYS A 619 17.72 -22.32 -31.68
N GLU A 620 18.89 -22.74 -31.17
CA GLU A 620 18.97 -23.54 -29.94
C GLU A 620 18.45 -22.73 -28.75
N ALA A 621 18.88 -21.46 -28.61
CA ALA A 621 18.35 -20.57 -27.58
C ALA A 621 16.82 -20.38 -27.72
N ALA A 622 16.33 -20.17 -28.94
CA ALA A 622 14.89 -20.01 -29.18
C ALA A 622 14.08 -21.26 -28.80
N ASP A 623 14.56 -22.46 -29.16
CA ASP A 623 13.88 -23.71 -28.83
C ASP A 623 13.86 -23.97 -27.31
N ARG A 624 14.97 -23.67 -26.64
CA ARG A 624 15.03 -23.79 -25.17
C ARG A 624 14.10 -22.79 -24.48
N VAL A 625 13.98 -21.56 -24.95
CA VAL A 625 13.03 -20.57 -24.46
C VAL A 625 11.59 -21.06 -24.61
N ARG A 626 11.23 -21.65 -25.78
CA ARG A 626 9.91 -22.24 -25.98
C ARG A 626 9.63 -23.37 -24.99
N ALA A 627 10.63 -24.21 -24.71
CA ALA A 627 10.50 -25.28 -23.72
C ALA A 627 10.29 -24.73 -22.31
N LEU A 628 11.08 -23.75 -21.90
CA LEU A 628 10.95 -23.12 -20.59
C LEU A 628 9.58 -22.48 -20.37
N TRP A 629 9.00 -21.80 -21.37
CA TRP A 629 7.67 -21.24 -21.25
C TRP A 629 6.59 -22.29 -21.10
N LYS A 630 6.75 -23.49 -21.70
CA LYS A 630 5.84 -24.63 -21.45
C LYS A 630 5.90 -25.12 -20.00
N GLU A 631 7.00 -24.87 -19.30
CA GLU A 631 7.17 -25.23 -17.90
C GLU A 631 6.71 -24.09 -16.94
N ILE A 632 6.92 -22.83 -17.33
CA ILE A 632 6.60 -21.64 -16.50
C ILE A 632 5.09 -21.36 -16.48
N GLU A 633 4.43 -21.38 -17.64
CA GLU A 633 3.01 -21.04 -17.74
C GLU A 633 2.10 -21.92 -16.85
N PRO A 634 2.28 -23.27 -16.78
CA PRO A 634 1.50 -24.10 -15.88
C PRO A 634 1.67 -23.72 -14.41
N ILE A 635 2.90 -23.42 -13.97
CA ILE A 635 3.17 -23.02 -12.58
C ILE A 635 2.30 -21.82 -12.18
N ALA A 636 2.29 -20.78 -13.01
CA ALA A 636 1.50 -19.58 -12.73
C ALA A 636 -0.01 -19.82 -12.83
N LYS A 637 -0.46 -20.61 -13.81
CA LYS A 637 -1.89 -20.90 -14.02
C LYS A 637 -2.49 -21.81 -12.94
N GLU A 638 -1.76 -22.84 -12.51
CA GLU A 638 -2.18 -23.72 -11.42
C GLU A 638 -2.18 -23.02 -10.07
N LYS A 639 -1.27 -22.07 -9.89
CA LYS A 639 -1.12 -21.30 -8.66
C LYS A 639 -1.60 -19.84 -8.82
N LYS A 640 -2.66 -19.67 -9.61
CA LYS A 640 -3.25 -18.36 -9.95
C LYS A 640 -3.66 -17.49 -8.76
N ASN A 641 -3.86 -18.08 -7.58
CA ASN A 641 -4.12 -17.34 -6.32
C ASN A 641 -2.86 -16.71 -5.71
N TYR A 642 -1.68 -17.02 -6.25
CA TYR A 642 -0.40 -16.61 -5.70
C TYR A 642 0.51 -15.92 -6.72
N PHE A 643 0.08 -15.84 -7.98
CA PHE A 643 0.80 -15.17 -9.06
C PHE A 643 -0.11 -14.23 -9.85
N TYR A 644 0.42 -13.08 -10.23
CA TYR A 644 -0.24 -12.19 -11.19
C TYR A 644 -0.13 -12.76 -12.61
N VAL A 645 -1.07 -13.61 -12.99
CA VAL A 645 -1.03 -14.39 -14.26
C VAL A 645 -0.93 -13.48 -15.48
N ASN A 646 -1.66 -12.35 -15.49
CA ASN A 646 -1.62 -11.41 -16.62
C ASN A 646 -0.21 -10.86 -16.85
N GLU A 647 0.56 -10.63 -15.78
CA GLU A 647 1.93 -10.19 -15.89
C GLU A 647 2.86 -11.29 -16.41
N VAL A 648 2.69 -12.53 -15.93
CA VAL A 648 3.43 -13.68 -16.48
C VAL A 648 3.21 -13.78 -17.99
N MET A 649 1.99 -13.57 -18.46
CA MET A 649 1.67 -13.60 -19.88
C MET A 649 2.22 -12.39 -20.64
N SER A 650 2.26 -11.21 -20.02
CA SER A 650 2.90 -10.01 -20.57
C SER A 650 4.41 -10.19 -20.75
N ILE A 651 5.08 -10.70 -19.70
CA ILE A 651 6.51 -11.03 -19.75
C ILE A 651 6.79 -12.08 -20.83
N ARG A 652 5.94 -13.09 -20.92
CA ARG A 652 6.04 -14.10 -21.97
C ARG A 652 6.03 -13.46 -23.37
N ASN A 653 5.09 -12.56 -23.63
CA ASN A 653 5.00 -11.91 -24.93
C ASN A 653 6.24 -11.06 -25.26
N SER A 654 6.90 -10.48 -24.26
CA SER A 654 8.12 -9.69 -24.45
C SER A 654 9.41 -10.53 -24.52
N LEU A 655 9.39 -11.72 -23.89
CA LEU A 655 10.52 -12.64 -23.77
C LEU A 655 10.27 -14.00 -24.47
N HIS A 656 9.65 -13.98 -25.64
CA HIS A 656 9.39 -15.18 -26.43
C HIS A 656 9.86 -14.93 -27.88
N PRO A 657 10.52 -15.93 -28.54
CA PRO A 657 10.91 -15.82 -29.94
C PRO A 657 9.74 -15.55 -30.88
N ASP A 658 8.57 -16.07 -30.55
CA ASP A 658 7.32 -15.92 -31.29
C ASP A 658 6.27 -15.23 -30.38
N PRO A 659 6.30 -13.91 -30.24
CA PRO A 659 5.32 -13.21 -29.40
C PRO A 659 3.91 -13.39 -30.00
N LYS A 660 2.93 -13.70 -29.16
CA LYS A 660 1.54 -13.69 -29.58
C LYS A 660 1.14 -12.24 -29.91
N LYS A 661 0.61 -12.01 -31.08
CA LYS A 661 0.08 -10.71 -31.51
C LYS A 661 -1.17 -10.32 -30.76
#